data_f0c352ba1db724dc544b13c144aaab75
#
_entry.id   f0c352ba1db724dc544b13c144aaab75
#
_cell.length_a   1.000
_cell.length_b   1.000
_cell.length_c   1.000
_cell.angle_alpha   90.00
_cell.angle_beta   90.00
_cell.angle_gamma   90.00
#
_symmetry.space_group_name_H-M   'P 1'
#
loop_
_entity.id
_entity.type
_entity.pdbx_description
1 polymer ?
#
loop_
_entity_poly.entity_id
_entity_poly.type
_entity_poly.pdbx_seq_one_letter_code
_entity_poly.pdbx_strand_id
1 'polypeptide(L)'
;MSNLRFKVVEEAFKKRPLEVKAPAERPSEYFGKYVFNQEKMFKYLPLNTYQQLREVIEKGTPLPLSVANDVAKGMKQWAIEMGVTHCTHWFQPLTEGTAEKHDAFVEHDFKGGMVEDFSGKELVQQEPDASSFPNGGIRSTFEARGYSAWDPASPVFIVGDTLMIPTIFVSYTGEALDYKAPLKKALAAVDKAATAVCHYFDPNVTRVTANLGWEQEYFLVDEGLYAARPDLLLTGRTLMGHDSAKNQQMDDHYFGAIPERVQEFMRDLEIQALELGIPCKTRHNEVAPNQFELAPIFEECNLAVDHNMLIMSLMRKIARKHGFRCLLHEKPFAGINGSGKHNNWSLTTDTGALLHGPGKTPEDNLRFLVFVVETLMGVYKHNGLLKASIMSATNAHRLGANEAPPAIISSFLGKQLSEFLSKVENSTKDELFTLEGKHGVQLDIPQIPELMVDNTDRNRTSPFAFTGNRFEFRAVGSIANCASAMIVLNTAVAEALTDFKTRVDALMAKGEGKITAILEVLREDIKTCKPIHFDGNGYSDEWKAEAARRGLDCETSCPVIFDRYLDDATIKMFESMNVMTKPELEARNEIKWETYQKKIQIEARVLGDLCMNHIIPVATKYQSELVDNVHKIQEAFADPAKVKDLTSYNIDLIEKINKHVSFVAENVEAMVEKRKVVNKITDIRTLAVAYHDEIAPYFDAIRYHIDKLELIVEDEMWTLPKYRELLFIR
;
A
#
# COMPACT_ATOMS: atom_id res chain seq x y z
N MET A 1 -25.23 19.30 29.57
CA MET A 1 -23.82 18.84 29.39
C MET A 1 -23.41 19.24 27.97
N SER A 2 -22.27 19.89 27.77
CA SER A 2 -21.85 20.27 26.41
C SER A 2 -21.59 18.99 25.62
N ASN A 3 -22.05 18.97 24.35
CA ASN A 3 -21.87 17.90 23.41
C ASN A 3 -20.34 17.62 23.23
N LEU A 4 -19.93 16.33 23.24
CA LEU A 4 -18.53 15.94 23.07
C LEU A 4 -17.92 16.54 21.81
N ARG A 5 -18.67 16.57 20.71
CA ARG A 5 -18.27 17.17 19.43
C ARG A 5 -17.74 18.59 19.60
N PHE A 6 -18.49 19.49 20.25
CA PHE A 6 -18.07 20.88 20.42
C PHE A 6 -16.85 21.03 21.32
N LYS A 7 -16.72 20.16 22.34
CA LYS A 7 -15.53 20.15 23.19
C LYS A 7 -14.28 19.79 22.40
N VAL A 8 -14.33 18.72 21.58
CA VAL A 8 -13.16 18.31 20.79
C VAL A 8 -12.83 19.30 19.69
N VAL A 9 -13.84 19.96 19.09
CA VAL A 9 -13.63 21.04 18.12
C VAL A 9 -12.92 22.22 18.79
N GLU A 10 -13.39 22.67 19.96
CA GLU A 10 -12.76 23.76 20.72
C GLU A 10 -11.32 23.43 21.11
N GLU A 11 -11.06 22.21 21.58
CA GLU A 11 -9.71 21.77 21.93
C GLU A 11 -8.80 21.67 20.69
N ALA A 12 -9.30 21.22 19.55
CA ALA A 12 -8.53 21.16 18.32
C ALA A 12 -8.08 22.55 17.84
N PHE A 13 -8.96 23.57 17.93
CA PHE A 13 -8.60 24.96 17.62
C PHE A 13 -7.56 25.58 18.56
N LYS A 14 -7.45 25.10 19.80
CA LYS A 14 -6.45 25.57 20.77
C LYS A 14 -5.07 24.99 20.56
N LYS A 15 -4.95 23.87 19.85
CA LYS A 15 -3.66 23.20 19.61
C LYS A 15 -2.71 24.10 18.83
N ARG A 16 -1.46 24.07 19.21
CA ARG A 16 -0.37 24.79 18.55
C ARG A 16 0.64 23.76 18.00
N PRO A 17 1.44 24.11 16.99
CA PRO A 17 2.53 23.28 16.52
C PRO A 17 3.44 22.86 17.68
N LEU A 18 3.79 21.58 17.75
CA LEU A 18 4.86 21.11 18.63
C LEU A 18 6.18 21.34 17.92
N GLU A 19 6.95 22.33 18.38
CA GLU A 19 8.23 22.69 17.78
C GLU A 19 9.21 21.52 17.84
N VAL A 20 9.74 21.14 16.67
CA VAL A 20 10.75 20.10 16.52
C VAL A 20 12.11 20.73 16.30
N LYS A 21 13.04 20.48 17.24
CA LYS A 21 14.43 20.92 17.06
C LYS A 21 15.12 20.09 15.98
N ALA A 22 15.57 20.75 14.93
CA ALA A 22 16.41 20.11 13.94
C ALA A 22 17.75 19.68 14.58
N PRO A 23 18.32 18.52 14.20
CA PRO A 23 19.68 18.17 14.54
C PRO A 23 20.66 19.28 14.14
N ALA A 24 21.74 19.45 14.89
CA ALA A 24 22.79 20.41 14.54
C ALA A 24 23.61 19.92 13.34
N GLU A 25 23.65 18.61 13.15
CA GLU A 25 24.33 17.91 12.06
C GLU A 25 23.51 17.99 10.75
N ARG A 26 24.19 17.83 9.63
CA ARG A 26 23.53 17.70 8.32
C ARG A 26 22.80 16.37 8.18
N PRO A 27 21.74 16.28 7.36
CA PRO A 27 21.03 15.02 7.12
C PRO A 27 21.93 13.84 6.73
N SER A 28 22.99 14.10 5.94
CA SER A 28 23.97 13.07 5.56
C SER A 28 24.86 12.59 6.72
N GLU A 29 24.97 13.34 7.80
CA GLU A 29 25.81 13.00 8.95
C GLU A 29 25.07 12.16 9.99
N TYR A 30 23.75 12.34 10.13
CA TYR A 30 22.93 11.52 11.03
C TYR A 30 22.14 10.41 10.31
N PHE A 31 22.21 10.33 8.96
CA PHE A 31 21.57 9.26 8.21
C PHE A 31 22.04 7.89 8.66
N GLY A 32 21.09 7.00 9.02
CA GLY A 32 21.38 5.66 9.51
C GLY A 32 22.06 5.62 10.88
N LYS A 33 21.92 6.66 11.71
CA LYS A 33 22.50 6.72 13.07
C LYS A 33 22.12 5.51 13.90
N TYR A 34 20.85 5.07 13.80
CA TYR A 34 20.30 3.92 14.51
C TYR A 34 20.25 2.63 13.68
N VAL A 35 21.10 2.51 12.65
CA VAL A 35 21.18 1.35 11.76
C VAL A 35 22.55 0.71 11.89
N PHE A 36 22.61 -0.62 12.02
CA PHE A 36 23.87 -1.38 11.97
C PHE A 36 24.33 -1.53 10.51
N ASN A 37 24.74 -0.42 9.94
CA ASN A 37 25.18 -0.26 8.55
C ASN A 37 26.63 -0.72 8.36
N GLN A 38 27.14 -0.62 7.11
CA GLN A 38 28.51 -1.08 6.79
C GLN A 38 29.60 -0.37 7.63
N GLU A 39 29.43 0.89 7.97
CA GLU A 39 30.38 1.63 8.82
C GLU A 39 30.44 1.01 10.23
N LYS A 40 29.27 0.72 10.82
CA LYS A 40 29.18 0.08 12.14
C LYS A 40 29.63 -1.38 12.10
N MET A 41 29.28 -2.13 11.04
CA MET A 41 29.82 -3.46 10.82
C MET A 41 31.35 -3.46 10.80
N PHE A 42 31.96 -2.52 10.06
CA PHE A 42 33.42 -2.40 10.00
C PHE A 42 34.03 -2.01 11.36
N LYS A 43 33.36 -1.16 12.14
CA LYS A 43 33.84 -0.70 13.45
C LYS A 43 33.75 -1.77 14.54
N TYR A 44 32.65 -2.55 14.57
CA TYR A 44 32.35 -3.45 15.68
C TYR A 44 32.64 -4.93 15.41
N LEU A 45 32.91 -5.31 14.15
CA LEU A 45 33.21 -6.70 13.80
C LEU A 45 34.69 -6.92 13.53
N PRO A 46 35.24 -8.10 13.86
CA PRO A 46 36.54 -8.52 13.35
C PRO A 46 36.57 -8.46 11.82
N LEU A 47 37.68 -8.01 11.22
CA LEU A 47 37.80 -7.81 9.78
C LEU A 47 37.38 -9.02 8.94
N ASN A 48 37.76 -10.22 9.36
CA ASN A 48 37.39 -11.47 8.70
C ASN A 48 35.86 -11.70 8.76
N THR A 49 35.25 -11.48 9.93
CA THR A 49 33.80 -11.59 10.12
C THR A 49 33.05 -10.56 9.25
N TYR A 50 33.53 -9.33 9.19
CA TYR A 50 32.97 -8.28 8.32
C TYR A 50 33.02 -8.68 6.83
N GLN A 51 34.17 -9.21 6.37
CA GLN A 51 34.29 -9.66 4.98
C GLN A 51 33.36 -10.82 4.66
N GLN A 52 33.26 -11.81 5.53
CA GLN A 52 32.35 -12.94 5.36
C GLN A 52 30.87 -12.50 5.38
N LEU A 53 30.48 -11.62 6.29
CA LEU A 53 29.11 -11.09 6.33
C LEU A 53 28.78 -10.31 5.04
N ARG A 54 29.70 -9.50 4.55
CA ARG A 54 29.53 -8.82 3.26
C ARG A 54 29.34 -9.80 2.10
N GLU A 55 30.14 -10.87 2.06
CA GLU A 55 29.99 -11.90 1.03
C GLU A 55 28.62 -12.58 1.09
N VAL A 56 28.12 -12.87 2.31
CA VAL A 56 26.75 -13.40 2.51
C VAL A 56 25.70 -12.43 1.95
N ILE A 57 25.82 -11.13 2.27
CA ILE A 57 24.88 -10.10 1.81
C ILE A 57 24.93 -9.93 0.27
N GLU A 58 26.13 -9.89 -0.31
CA GLU A 58 26.33 -9.61 -1.72
C GLU A 58 26.03 -10.82 -2.61
N LYS A 59 26.38 -12.03 -2.17
CA LYS A 59 26.26 -13.28 -2.95
C LYS A 59 25.07 -14.16 -2.59
N GLY A 60 24.38 -13.87 -1.46
CA GLY A 60 23.26 -14.68 -0.98
C GLY A 60 23.68 -16.08 -0.47
N THR A 61 24.93 -16.26 -0.02
CA THR A 61 25.43 -17.52 0.52
C THR A 61 24.92 -17.74 1.95
N PRO A 62 24.78 -19.00 2.42
CA PRO A 62 24.37 -19.27 3.81
C PRO A 62 25.37 -18.71 4.83
N LEU A 63 24.86 -18.13 5.92
CA LEU A 63 25.66 -17.59 7.02
C LEU A 63 26.16 -18.72 7.95
N PRO A 64 27.46 -18.93 8.13
CA PRO A 64 27.98 -19.89 9.13
C PRO A 64 27.65 -19.44 10.56
N LEU A 65 27.30 -20.37 11.46
CA LEU A 65 26.95 -20.05 12.84
C LEU A 65 28.11 -19.39 13.63
N SER A 66 29.35 -19.73 13.29
CA SER A 66 30.52 -19.06 13.89
C SER A 66 30.57 -17.58 13.56
N VAL A 67 30.26 -17.21 12.30
CA VAL A 67 30.16 -15.81 11.86
C VAL A 67 29.00 -15.12 12.57
N ALA A 68 27.85 -15.78 12.69
CA ALA A 68 26.69 -15.24 13.40
C ALA A 68 27.00 -14.90 14.88
N ASN A 69 27.77 -15.72 15.57
CA ASN A 69 28.19 -15.45 16.96
C ASN A 69 29.04 -14.19 17.08
N ASP A 70 29.98 -13.99 16.17
CA ASP A 70 30.81 -12.77 16.16
C ASP A 70 30.03 -11.53 15.77
N VAL A 71 29.09 -11.67 14.82
CA VAL A 71 28.17 -10.59 14.45
C VAL A 71 27.28 -10.21 15.64
N ALA A 72 26.69 -11.19 16.34
CA ALA A 72 25.85 -10.94 17.51
C ALA A 72 26.60 -10.20 18.62
N LYS A 73 27.88 -10.57 18.90
CA LYS A 73 28.73 -9.87 19.87
C LYS A 73 28.95 -8.41 19.49
N GLY A 74 29.27 -8.13 18.21
CA GLY A 74 29.47 -6.77 17.71
C GLY A 74 28.19 -5.95 17.74
N MET A 75 27.05 -6.53 17.33
CA MET A 75 25.73 -5.89 17.44
C MET A 75 25.37 -5.59 18.90
N LYS A 76 25.55 -6.54 19.81
CA LYS A 76 25.30 -6.34 21.25
C LYS A 76 26.12 -5.18 21.80
N GLN A 77 27.42 -5.14 21.50
CA GLN A 77 28.28 -4.04 21.96
C GLN A 77 27.77 -2.69 21.46
N TRP A 78 27.47 -2.58 20.16
CA TRP A 78 26.91 -1.36 19.61
C TRP A 78 25.56 -1.00 20.24
N ALA A 79 24.66 -1.96 20.38
CA ALA A 79 23.33 -1.74 20.94
C ALA A 79 23.41 -1.24 22.39
N ILE A 80 24.25 -1.83 23.24
CA ILE A 80 24.45 -1.40 24.64
C ILE A 80 25.04 0.02 24.68
N GLU A 81 26.01 0.36 23.83
CA GLU A 81 26.56 1.73 23.73
C GLU A 81 25.48 2.75 23.33
N MET A 82 24.43 2.31 22.60
CA MET A 82 23.27 3.13 22.22
C MET A 82 22.13 3.12 23.26
N GLY A 83 22.32 2.45 24.41
CA GLY A 83 21.31 2.37 25.50
C GLY A 83 20.21 1.33 25.30
N VAL A 84 20.40 0.38 24.39
CA VAL A 84 19.46 -0.70 24.12
C VAL A 84 19.49 -1.75 25.22
N THR A 85 18.33 -2.24 25.62
CA THR A 85 18.13 -3.25 26.68
C THR A 85 17.40 -4.51 26.20
N HIS A 86 16.77 -4.45 25.03
CA HIS A 86 15.97 -5.53 24.46
C HIS A 86 16.32 -5.81 23.01
N CYS A 87 15.95 -6.99 22.52
CA CYS A 87 15.94 -7.31 21.09
C CYS A 87 14.60 -7.92 20.70
N THR A 88 14.30 -7.85 19.41
CA THR A 88 13.15 -8.53 18.82
C THR A 88 13.43 -8.95 17.39
N HIS A 89 12.94 -10.12 17.02
CA HIS A 89 12.74 -10.45 15.61
C HIS A 89 11.54 -9.65 15.10
N TRP A 90 11.81 -8.83 14.09
CA TRP A 90 10.83 -7.97 13.45
C TRP A 90 10.46 -8.54 12.09
N PHE A 91 9.19 -8.89 11.88
CA PHE A 91 8.72 -9.53 10.65
C PHE A 91 7.37 -9.01 10.19
N GLN A 92 6.96 -9.39 8.99
CA GLN A 92 5.78 -8.90 8.28
C GLN A 92 4.79 -10.05 8.09
N PRO A 93 3.91 -10.33 9.07
CA PRO A 93 2.95 -11.42 8.99
C PRO A 93 1.91 -11.19 7.88
N LEU A 94 1.10 -12.19 7.56
CA LEU A 94 0.03 -12.11 6.55
C LEU A 94 -1.17 -11.25 6.98
N THR A 95 -1.08 -10.57 8.10
CA THR A 95 -1.96 -9.49 8.55
C THR A 95 -1.39 -8.12 8.21
N GLU A 96 -2.13 -7.06 8.49
CA GLU A 96 -1.63 -5.69 8.35
C GLU A 96 -0.62 -5.36 9.45
N GLY A 97 0.46 -4.66 9.08
CA GLY A 97 1.49 -4.22 10.01
C GLY A 97 2.67 -5.17 10.15
N THR A 98 3.37 -5.04 11.27
CA THR A 98 4.56 -5.81 11.63
C THR A 98 4.35 -6.51 12.96
N ALA A 99 5.13 -7.56 13.22
CA ALA A 99 5.09 -8.32 14.45
C ALA A 99 6.44 -8.28 15.16
N GLU A 100 6.40 -8.23 16.48
CA GLU A 100 7.56 -8.12 17.37
C GLU A 100 7.27 -8.75 18.73
N LYS A 101 8.29 -9.36 19.33
CA LYS A 101 8.27 -9.91 20.67
C LYS A 101 9.59 -9.55 21.36
N HIS A 102 9.55 -8.62 22.29
CA HIS A 102 10.74 -8.05 22.91
C HIS A 102 11.29 -8.96 24.01
N ASP A 103 12.51 -9.43 23.84
CA ASP A 103 13.25 -10.19 24.84
C ASP A 103 14.41 -9.34 25.39
N ALA A 104 14.56 -9.28 26.72
CA ALA A 104 15.62 -8.50 27.34
C ALA A 104 17.00 -9.17 27.16
N PHE A 105 18.05 -8.35 27.03
CA PHE A 105 19.44 -8.83 27.01
C PHE A 105 19.91 -9.30 28.40
N VAL A 106 19.19 -10.18 29.06
CA VAL A 106 19.56 -10.63 30.41
C VAL A 106 19.58 -12.14 30.52
N GLU A 107 20.69 -12.66 31.01
CA GLU A 107 20.89 -14.09 31.33
C GLU A 107 21.44 -14.26 32.74
N HIS A 108 21.24 -15.42 33.33
CA HIS A 108 21.83 -15.75 34.63
C HIS A 108 23.34 -15.99 34.52
N ASP A 109 24.13 -15.36 35.41
CA ASP A 109 25.56 -15.61 35.53
C ASP A 109 25.87 -16.92 36.31
N PHE A 110 24.83 -17.64 36.75
CA PHE A 110 24.89 -18.84 37.57
C PHE A 110 25.64 -18.67 38.93
N LYS A 111 25.91 -17.41 39.31
CA LYS A 111 26.57 -17.03 40.57
C LYS A 111 25.66 -16.16 41.46
N GLY A 112 24.41 -16.04 41.07
CA GLY A 112 23.38 -15.24 41.76
C GLY A 112 23.22 -13.83 41.23
N GLY A 113 23.80 -13.51 40.07
CA GLY A 113 23.67 -12.25 39.34
C GLY A 113 23.09 -12.46 37.93
N MET A 114 23.06 -11.37 37.20
CA MET A 114 22.62 -11.31 35.80
C MET A 114 23.74 -10.71 34.96
N VAL A 115 23.79 -11.10 33.69
CA VAL A 115 24.67 -10.55 32.66
C VAL A 115 23.89 -10.22 31.43
N GLU A 116 24.35 -9.20 30.68
CA GLU A 116 23.82 -8.94 29.37
C GLU A 116 24.36 -9.95 28.36
N ASP A 117 23.47 -10.75 27.77
CA ASP A 117 23.83 -11.69 26.70
C ASP A 117 22.94 -11.55 25.49
N PHE A 118 23.51 -11.82 24.33
CA PHE A 118 22.85 -11.93 23.03
C PHE A 118 23.72 -12.80 22.13
N SER A 119 23.24 -13.97 21.83
CA SER A 119 24.00 -15.00 21.10
C SER A 119 23.71 -14.99 19.61
N GLY A 120 24.61 -15.61 18.83
CA GLY A 120 24.35 -15.80 17.40
C GLY A 120 23.16 -16.71 17.12
N LYS A 121 22.78 -17.59 18.06
CA LYS A 121 21.55 -18.38 17.94
C LYS A 121 20.31 -17.48 18.01
N GLU A 122 20.27 -16.56 18.96
CA GLU A 122 19.17 -15.60 19.13
C GLU A 122 19.10 -14.62 17.97
N LEU A 123 20.24 -14.21 17.40
CA LEU A 123 20.29 -13.41 16.19
C LEU A 123 19.70 -14.13 14.98
N VAL A 124 20.09 -15.40 14.78
CA VAL A 124 19.75 -16.14 13.54
C VAL A 124 18.33 -16.67 13.56
N GLN A 125 17.84 -17.15 14.72
CA GLN A 125 16.57 -17.87 14.81
C GLN A 125 15.89 -17.66 16.15
N GLN A 126 14.56 -17.46 16.09
CA GLN A 126 13.67 -17.54 17.26
C GLN A 126 12.45 -18.41 16.92
N GLU A 127 11.73 -18.82 17.96
CA GLU A 127 10.57 -19.72 17.88
C GLU A 127 9.29 -19.00 18.35
N PRO A 128 8.71 -18.05 17.55
CA PRO A 128 7.46 -17.41 17.91
C PRO A 128 6.30 -18.39 17.83
N ASP A 129 5.24 -18.14 18.63
CA ASP A 129 4.00 -18.91 18.57
C ASP A 129 3.26 -18.64 17.26
N ALA A 130 3.29 -19.60 16.33
CA ALA A 130 2.64 -19.49 15.03
C ALA A 130 1.12 -19.62 15.10
N SER A 131 0.55 -20.15 16.21
CA SER A 131 -0.91 -20.30 16.35
C SER A 131 -1.64 -18.97 16.52
N SER A 132 -0.94 -17.91 16.96
CA SER A 132 -1.49 -16.56 17.09
C SER A 132 -1.55 -15.79 15.76
N PHE A 133 -0.96 -16.30 14.69
CA PHE A 133 -0.96 -15.70 13.37
C PHE A 133 -1.90 -16.45 12.41
N PRO A 134 -2.57 -15.75 11.47
CA PRO A 134 -3.32 -16.39 10.39
C PRO A 134 -2.41 -17.28 9.55
N ASN A 135 -2.82 -18.51 9.30
CA ASN A 135 -2.04 -19.51 8.56
C ASN A 135 -2.82 -20.20 7.44
N GLY A 136 -4.09 -19.84 7.22
CA GLY A 136 -4.92 -20.37 6.13
C GLY A 136 -5.03 -21.89 6.11
N GLY A 137 -5.10 -22.53 7.29
CA GLY A 137 -5.23 -23.98 7.40
C GLY A 137 -3.94 -24.78 7.28
N ILE A 138 -2.76 -24.15 7.07
CA ILE A 138 -1.46 -24.84 7.05
C ILE A 138 -1.21 -25.58 8.39
N ARG A 139 -1.61 -24.94 9.50
CA ARG A 139 -1.43 -25.49 10.84
C ARG A 139 -2.73 -25.47 11.62
N SER A 140 -2.93 -26.49 12.47
CA SER A 140 -4.00 -26.51 13.47
C SER A 140 -3.65 -25.59 14.64
N THR A 141 -4.67 -25.07 15.33
CA THR A 141 -4.46 -24.14 16.47
C THR A 141 -3.68 -24.72 17.64
N PHE A 142 -3.61 -26.04 17.78
CA PHE A 142 -2.79 -26.72 18.79
C PHE A 142 -1.34 -26.97 18.36
N GLU A 143 -0.97 -26.64 17.12
CA GLU A 143 0.39 -26.75 16.56
C GLU A 143 1.02 -25.38 16.55
N ALA A 144 1.61 -24.98 17.67
CA ALA A 144 2.01 -23.59 17.94
C ALA A 144 3.39 -23.20 17.40
N ARG A 145 4.27 -24.16 17.10
CA ARG A 145 5.66 -23.83 16.76
C ARG A 145 5.80 -23.29 15.34
N GLY A 146 6.44 -22.12 15.22
CA GLY A 146 6.96 -21.56 13.99
C GLY A 146 8.38 -21.05 14.20
N TYR A 147 9.00 -20.56 13.14
CA TYR A 147 10.38 -20.04 13.20
C TYR A 147 10.47 -18.68 12.51
N SER A 148 11.15 -17.75 13.17
CA SER A 148 11.65 -16.53 12.51
C SER A 148 13.15 -16.69 12.25
N ALA A 149 13.62 -16.24 11.09
CA ALA A 149 15.03 -16.33 10.70
C ALA A 149 15.53 -14.98 10.17
N TRP A 150 16.69 -14.56 10.70
CA TRP A 150 17.30 -13.29 10.31
C TRP A 150 17.58 -13.21 8.81
N ASP A 151 17.27 -12.03 8.22
CA ASP A 151 17.67 -11.67 6.88
C ASP A 151 18.91 -10.77 6.91
N PRO A 152 20.12 -11.28 6.65
CA PRO A 152 21.34 -10.47 6.67
C PRO A 152 21.36 -9.34 5.63
N ALA A 153 20.53 -9.43 4.57
CA ALA A 153 20.44 -8.40 3.54
C ALA A 153 19.64 -7.16 4.00
N SER A 154 18.91 -7.29 5.13
CA SER A 154 18.20 -6.16 5.75
C SER A 154 18.96 -5.71 6.99
N PRO A 155 19.42 -4.45 7.05
CA PRO A 155 20.17 -3.94 8.20
C PRO A 155 19.34 -4.00 9.49
N VAL A 156 19.98 -4.41 10.58
CA VAL A 156 19.41 -4.34 11.93
C VAL A 156 19.38 -2.87 12.38
N PHE A 157 18.33 -2.46 13.09
CA PHE A 157 18.13 -1.08 13.50
C PHE A 157 17.61 -0.97 14.94
N ILE A 158 17.66 0.22 15.53
CA ILE A 158 17.22 0.49 16.91
C ILE A 158 15.97 1.38 16.89
N VAL A 159 14.92 0.96 17.59
CA VAL A 159 13.75 1.78 17.87
C VAL A 159 13.54 1.86 19.39
N GLY A 160 13.68 3.05 19.96
CA GLY A 160 13.62 3.23 21.42
C GLY A 160 14.78 2.52 22.11
N ASP A 161 14.46 1.58 22.97
CA ASP A 161 15.41 0.74 23.73
C ASP A 161 15.57 -0.68 23.19
N THR A 162 15.12 -0.91 21.96
CA THR A 162 15.04 -2.26 21.38
C THR A 162 15.81 -2.37 20.07
N LEU A 163 16.62 -3.42 19.94
CA LEU A 163 17.29 -3.85 18.72
C LEU A 163 16.29 -4.63 17.83
N MET A 164 15.95 -4.07 16.68
CA MET A 164 15.01 -4.61 15.71
C MET A 164 15.77 -5.43 14.66
N ILE A 165 15.49 -6.72 14.58
CA ILE A 165 16.17 -7.67 13.69
C ILE A 165 15.20 -8.09 12.57
N PRO A 166 15.36 -7.61 11.32
CA PRO A 166 14.49 -8.01 10.22
C PRO A 166 14.58 -9.50 9.92
N THR A 167 13.43 -10.19 9.89
CA THR A 167 13.38 -11.65 9.73
C THR A 167 12.29 -12.06 8.73
N ILE A 168 12.43 -13.28 8.20
CA ILE A 168 11.33 -14.05 7.63
C ILE A 168 10.61 -14.81 8.77
N PHE A 169 9.37 -15.24 8.49
CA PHE A 169 8.58 -16.07 9.39
C PHE A 169 7.97 -17.26 8.65
N VAL A 170 8.24 -18.46 9.14
CA VAL A 170 7.80 -19.73 8.54
C VAL A 170 7.11 -20.63 9.55
N SER A 171 6.27 -21.54 9.07
CA SER A 171 5.67 -22.61 9.86
C SER A 171 6.72 -23.62 10.32
N TYR A 172 6.33 -24.55 11.19
CA TYR A 172 7.19 -25.68 11.60
C TYR A 172 7.65 -26.54 10.42
N THR A 173 6.85 -26.64 9.38
CA THR A 173 7.12 -27.43 8.16
C THR A 173 7.79 -26.63 7.06
N GLY A 174 7.99 -25.31 7.26
CA GLY A 174 8.79 -24.45 6.39
C GLY A 174 8.00 -23.58 5.43
N GLU A 175 6.67 -23.64 5.43
CA GLU A 175 5.84 -22.76 4.59
C GLU A 175 5.94 -21.31 5.08
N ALA A 176 6.04 -20.38 4.15
CA ALA A 176 6.13 -18.97 4.46
C ALA A 176 4.79 -18.42 5.00
N LEU A 177 4.81 -17.87 6.22
CA LEU A 177 3.68 -17.23 6.88
C LEU A 177 3.82 -15.69 6.93
N ASP A 178 4.69 -15.15 6.10
CA ASP A 178 4.98 -13.72 5.98
C ASP A 178 4.99 -13.24 4.53
N TYR A 179 5.27 -11.94 4.33
CA TYR A 179 5.45 -11.35 3.01
C TYR A 179 6.91 -11.39 2.53
N LYS A 180 7.88 -11.39 3.46
CA LYS A 180 9.31 -11.23 3.12
C LYS A 180 9.91 -12.46 2.46
N ALA A 181 9.59 -13.66 2.93
CA ALA A 181 10.14 -14.88 2.35
C ALA A 181 9.78 -15.08 0.87
N PRO A 182 8.49 -15.00 0.44
CA PRO A 182 8.17 -15.09 -0.98
C PRO A 182 8.67 -13.87 -1.79
N LEU A 183 8.76 -12.66 -1.19
CA LEU A 183 9.37 -11.52 -1.86
C LEU A 183 10.84 -11.80 -2.21
N LYS A 184 11.64 -12.29 -1.28
CA LYS A 184 13.05 -12.64 -1.52
C LYS A 184 13.20 -13.72 -2.60
N LYS A 185 12.32 -14.72 -2.60
CA LYS A 185 12.28 -15.75 -3.65
C LYS A 185 11.93 -15.15 -5.03
N ALA A 186 10.97 -14.24 -5.10
CA ALA A 186 10.59 -13.55 -6.34
C ALA A 186 11.73 -12.65 -6.87
N LEU A 187 12.42 -11.95 -5.97
CA LEU A 187 13.59 -11.13 -6.33
C LEU A 187 14.76 -11.99 -6.85
N ALA A 188 15.01 -13.13 -6.24
CA ALA A 188 16.01 -14.08 -6.74
C ALA A 188 15.62 -14.68 -8.11
N ALA A 189 14.33 -14.93 -8.34
CA ALA A 189 13.84 -15.43 -9.62
C ALA A 189 14.04 -14.40 -10.74
N VAL A 190 13.68 -13.13 -10.50
CA VAL A 190 13.85 -12.07 -11.50
C VAL A 190 15.32 -11.74 -11.73
N ASP A 191 16.16 -11.73 -10.70
CA ASP A 191 17.62 -11.57 -10.84
C ASP A 191 18.20 -12.64 -11.77
N LYS A 192 17.90 -13.91 -11.49
CA LYS A 192 18.38 -15.04 -12.30
C LYS A 192 17.93 -14.94 -13.78
N ALA A 193 16.67 -14.67 -14.00
CA ALA A 193 16.10 -14.58 -15.35
C ALA A 193 16.65 -13.37 -16.11
N ALA A 194 16.69 -12.21 -15.47
CA ALA A 194 17.17 -10.97 -16.07
C ALA A 194 18.68 -11.01 -16.35
N THR A 195 19.50 -11.53 -15.44
CA THR A 195 20.95 -11.73 -15.66
C THR A 195 21.20 -12.62 -16.86
N ALA A 196 20.45 -13.72 -17.00
CA ALA A 196 20.58 -14.63 -18.13
C ALA A 196 20.24 -13.96 -19.47
N VAL A 197 19.26 -13.06 -19.52
CA VAL A 197 18.91 -12.27 -20.72
C VAL A 197 19.95 -11.17 -20.96
N CYS A 198 20.46 -10.52 -19.91
CA CYS A 198 21.50 -9.50 -20.03
C CYS A 198 22.76 -10.03 -20.73
N HIS A 199 23.09 -11.31 -20.58
CA HIS A 199 24.25 -11.92 -21.23
C HIS A 199 24.21 -11.90 -22.78
N TYR A 200 23.07 -11.65 -23.38
CA TYR A 200 23.03 -11.37 -24.84
C TYR A 200 23.69 -10.03 -25.19
N PHE A 201 23.77 -9.09 -24.26
CA PHE A 201 24.22 -7.71 -24.44
C PHE A 201 25.53 -7.41 -23.70
N ASP A 202 25.65 -7.85 -22.45
CA ASP A 202 26.80 -7.65 -21.58
C ASP A 202 27.09 -8.92 -20.76
N PRO A 203 28.15 -9.70 -21.13
CA PRO A 203 28.50 -10.92 -20.40
C PRO A 203 29.10 -10.68 -19.01
N ASN A 204 29.42 -9.41 -18.66
CA ASN A 204 29.98 -9.08 -17.34
C ASN A 204 28.92 -8.90 -16.27
N VAL A 205 27.64 -8.82 -16.62
CA VAL A 205 26.55 -8.73 -15.65
C VAL A 205 26.49 -10.01 -14.83
N THR A 206 26.63 -9.89 -13.51
CA THR A 206 26.54 -11.01 -12.58
C THR A 206 25.29 -10.97 -11.72
N ARG A 207 24.64 -9.79 -11.67
CA ARG A 207 23.43 -9.57 -10.86
C ARG A 207 22.54 -8.48 -11.46
N VAL A 208 21.24 -8.71 -11.36
CA VAL A 208 20.21 -7.68 -11.64
C VAL A 208 19.38 -7.43 -10.39
N THR A 209 19.33 -6.18 -9.99
CA THR A 209 18.58 -5.74 -8.80
C THR A 209 17.26 -5.13 -9.21
N ALA A 210 16.16 -5.61 -8.62
CA ALA A 210 14.88 -4.94 -8.69
C ALA A 210 14.85 -3.80 -7.67
N ASN A 211 14.52 -2.60 -8.13
CA ASN A 211 14.42 -1.39 -7.31
C ASN A 211 12.96 -1.02 -7.08
N LEU A 212 12.69 -0.41 -5.94
CA LEU A 212 11.38 0.10 -5.56
C LEU A 212 11.51 1.49 -4.93
N GLY A 213 10.74 2.45 -5.45
CA GLY A 213 10.47 3.73 -4.80
C GLY A 213 8.98 3.83 -4.53
N TRP A 214 8.58 3.76 -3.29
CA TRP A 214 7.18 3.89 -2.90
C TRP A 214 6.80 5.36 -2.66
N GLU A 215 5.56 5.72 -2.97
CA GLU A 215 4.97 7.03 -2.67
C GLU A 215 3.84 6.80 -1.67
N GLN A 216 4.03 7.20 -0.42
CA GLN A 216 3.07 6.96 0.66
C GLN A 216 2.14 8.14 0.84
N GLU A 217 0.91 8.00 0.36
CA GLU A 217 -0.16 8.94 0.67
C GLU A 217 -0.84 8.59 2.00
N TYR A 218 -1.34 9.61 2.70
CA TYR A 218 -2.00 9.45 4.00
C TYR A 218 -2.87 10.66 4.35
N PHE A 219 -3.83 10.46 5.27
CA PHE A 219 -4.57 11.56 5.87
C PHE A 219 -4.14 11.79 7.32
N LEU A 220 -4.23 13.04 7.76
CA LEU A 220 -4.11 13.41 9.17
C LEU A 220 -5.45 13.96 9.68
N VAL A 221 -5.88 13.48 10.84
CA VAL A 221 -7.08 13.98 11.54
C VAL A 221 -6.68 14.33 12.97
N ASP A 222 -7.22 15.42 13.50
CA ASP A 222 -7.03 15.76 14.92
C ASP A 222 -7.44 14.60 15.83
N GLU A 223 -6.61 14.26 16.83
CA GLU A 223 -6.81 13.08 17.68
C GLU A 223 -8.13 13.12 18.44
N GLY A 224 -8.58 14.30 18.88
CA GLY A 224 -9.85 14.46 19.57
C GLY A 224 -11.04 14.21 18.66
N LEU A 225 -10.99 14.75 17.43
CA LEU A 225 -12.03 14.55 16.42
C LEU A 225 -12.09 13.08 15.97
N TYR A 226 -10.93 12.44 15.78
CA TYR A 226 -10.86 11.00 15.50
C TYR A 226 -11.49 10.15 16.60
N ALA A 227 -11.17 10.43 17.87
CA ALA A 227 -11.68 9.69 19.01
C ALA A 227 -13.20 9.84 19.19
N ALA A 228 -13.77 10.97 18.72
CA ALA A 228 -15.22 11.22 18.75
C ALA A 228 -15.97 10.56 17.56
N ARG A 229 -15.30 9.82 16.70
CA ARG A 229 -15.87 9.11 15.54
C ARG A 229 -15.62 7.60 15.65
N PRO A 230 -16.59 6.83 16.19
CA PRO A 230 -16.44 5.37 16.36
C PRO A 230 -16.12 4.62 15.05
N ASP A 231 -16.63 5.07 13.92
CA ASP A 231 -16.33 4.50 12.61
C ASP A 231 -14.85 4.69 12.23
N LEU A 232 -14.29 5.89 12.35
CA LEU A 232 -12.85 6.10 12.11
C LEU A 232 -11.99 5.27 13.07
N LEU A 233 -12.39 5.19 14.34
CA LEU A 233 -11.65 4.44 15.36
C LEU A 233 -11.59 2.94 15.07
N LEU A 234 -12.70 2.34 14.64
CA LEU A 234 -12.86 0.90 14.52
C LEU A 234 -12.64 0.36 13.09
N THR A 235 -12.85 1.19 12.07
CA THR A 235 -12.75 0.76 10.67
C THR A 235 -11.67 1.51 9.87
N GLY A 236 -11.18 2.62 10.37
CA GLY A 236 -10.24 3.50 9.67
C GLY A 236 -10.90 4.42 8.63
N ARG A 237 -12.23 4.31 8.42
CA ARG A 237 -13.00 5.15 7.50
C ARG A 237 -14.31 5.63 8.09
N THR A 238 -14.87 6.68 7.51
CA THR A 238 -16.20 7.17 7.87
C THR A 238 -17.27 6.33 7.17
N LEU A 239 -18.22 5.79 7.95
CA LEU A 239 -19.38 5.04 7.45
C LEU A 239 -20.59 5.95 7.19
N MET A 240 -20.51 7.22 7.60
CA MET A 240 -21.50 8.26 7.39
C MET A 240 -20.80 9.64 7.35
N GLY A 241 -21.48 10.64 6.84
CA GLY A 241 -21.04 12.03 6.80
C GLY A 241 -21.38 12.67 5.46
N HIS A 242 -22.12 13.78 5.54
CA HIS A 242 -22.44 14.60 4.36
C HIS A 242 -21.20 15.38 3.93
N ASP A 243 -21.05 15.57 2.62
CA ASP A 243 -19.99 16.38 2.04
C ASP A 243 -19.95 17.79 2.64
N SER A 244 -18.76 18.29 2.90
CA SER A 244 -18.57 19.68 3.32
C SER A 244 -18.91 20.64 2.17
N ALA A 245 -19.45 21.81 2.50
CA ALA A 245 -19.73 22.87 1.51
C ALA A 245 -18.46 23.31 0.75
N LYS A 246 -17.31 23.37 1.42
CA LYS A 246 -15.98 23.40 0.80
C LYS A 246 -15.45 21.98 0.79
N ASN A 247 -14.98 21.51 -0.37
CA ASN A 247 -14.41 20.21 -0.58
C ASN A 247 -12.97 20.34 -1.11
N GLN A 248 -12.48 19.47 -2.00
CA GLN A 248 -11.20 19.61 -2.70
C GLN A 248 -11.30 20.58 -3.87
N GLN A 249 -11.38 21.89 -3.56
CA GLN A 249 -11.61 22.98 -4.50
C GLN A 249 -10.62 24.10 -4.22
N MET A 250 -10.30 24.90 -5.22
CA MET A 250 -9.56 26.16 -5.10
C MET A 250 -8.19 26.03 -4.42
N ASP A 251 -8.12 26.02 -3.08
CA ASP A 251 -6.89 26.08 -2.29
C ASP A 251 -6.32 24.70 -1.93
N ASP A 252 -7.12 23.65 -2.07
CA ASP A 252 -6.70 22.28 -1.71
C ASP A 252 -6.11 21.62 -2.96
N HIS A 253 -4.79 21.47 -3.00
CA HIS A 253 -4.04 20.89 -4.10
C HIS A 253 -2.57 20.62 -3.70
N TYR A 254 -1.84 19.90 -4.52
CA TYR A 254 -0.44 19.51 -4.35
C TYR A 254 0.51 20.65 -3.94
N PHE A 255 0.31 21.85 -4.47
CA PHE A 255 1.24 22.96 -4.32
C PHE A 255 0.78 23.97 -3.26
N GLY A 256 -0.22 23.64 -2.46
CA GLY A 256 -0.63 24.45 -1.33
C GLY A 256 0.45 24.51 -0.25
N ALA A 257 0.45 25.58 0.55
CA ALA A 257 1.34 25.68 1.71
C ALA A 257 1.01 24.59 2.73
N ILE A 258 2.03 23.91 3.23
CA ILE A 258 1.83 22.89 4.28
C ILE A 258 1.45 23.61 5.58
N PRO A 259 0.33 23.22 6.26
CA PRO A 259 -0.07 23.80 7.53
C PRO A 259 1.01 23.61 8.61
N GLU A 260 1.20 24.61 9.48
CA GLU A 260 2.31 24.62 10.45
C GLU A 260 2.36 23.37 11.35
N ARG A 261 1.22 22.95 11.92
CA ARG A 261 1.17 21.70 12.73
C ARG A 261 1.60 20.48 11.94
N VAL A 262 1.18 20.38 10.69
CA VAL A 262 1.53 19.28 9.79
C VAL A 262 3.01 19.36 9.40
N GLN A 263 3.54 20.55 9.17
CA GLN A 263 4.95 20.74 8.85
C GLN A 263 5.87 20.26 9.98
N GLU A 264 5.53 20.54 11.25
CA GLU A 264 6.30 20.05 12.40
C GLU A 264 6.18 18.52 12.55
N PHE A 265 5.00 17.93 12.31
CA PHE A 265 4.85 16.48 12.21
C PHE A 265 5.75 15.88 11.11
N MET A 266 5.72 16.45 9.91
CA MET A 266 6.53 15.97 8.80
C MET A 266 8.03 16.10 9.08
N ARG A 267 8.46 17.18 9.75
CA ARG A 267 9.84 17.38 10.17
C ARG A 267 10.30 16.31 11.16
N ASP A 268 9.49 16.03 12.19
CA ASP A 268 9.80 14.98 13.19
C ASP A 268 9.88 13.60 12.53
N LEU A 269 8.93 13.30 11.65
CA LEU A 269 8.91 12.05 10.89
C LEU A 269 10.15 11.89 10.01
N GLU A 270 10.52 12.94 9.27
CA GLU A 270 11.67 12.92 8.36
C GLU A 270 13.00 12.74 9.10
N ILE A 271 13.18 13.43 10.24
CA ILE A 271 14.39 13.27 11.08
C ILE A 271 14.51 11.82 11.57
N GLN A 272 13.46 11.28 12.18
CA GLN A 272 13.49 9.92 12.71
C GLN A 272 13.63 8.86 11.59
N ALA A 273 13.01 9.09 10.44
CA ALA A 273 13.17 8.22 9.28
C ALA A 273 14.62 8.22 8.76
N LEU A 274 15.24 9.38 8.62
CA LEU A 274 16.65 9.50 8.20
C LEU A 274 17.60 8.84 9.22
N GLU A 275 17.37 9.04 10.53
CA GLU A 275 18.15 8.35 11.57
C GLU A 275 18.04 6.83 11.49
N LEU A 276 16.91 6.30 11.00
CA LEU A 276 16.65 4.88 10.75
C LEU A 276 17.04 4.41 9.33
N GLY A 277 17.74 5.26 8.57
CA GLY A 277 18.24 4.90 7.24
C GLY A 277 17.20 4.92 6.13
N ILE A 278 16.01 5.45 6.38
CA ILE A 278 14.97 5.61 5.34
C ILE A 278 15.27 6.90 4.56
N PRO A 279 15.58 6.84 3.26
CA PRO A 279 16.05 7.99 2.49
C PRO A 279 14.88 8.89 2.04
N CYS A 280 14.16 9.48 2.99
CA CYS A 280 13.07 10.42 2.71
C CYS A 280 13.55 11.56 1.81
N LYS A 281 12.78 11.89 0.78
CA LYS A 281 13.15 12.88 -0.23
C LYS A 281 12.12 13.99 -0.41
N THR A 282 10.85 13.63 -0.54
CA THR A 282 9.79 14.56 -0.91
C THR A 282 8.63 14.46 0.07
N ARG A 283 8.09 15.62 0.46
CA ARG A 283 6.87 15.74 1.25
C ARG A 283 6.05 16.91 0.72
N HIS A 284 4.75 16.75 0.60
CA HIS A 284 3.84 17.79 0.12
C HIS A 284 2.39 17.51 0.50
N ASN A 285 1.51 18.50 0.25
CA ASN A 285 0.08 18.28 0.29
C ASN A 285 -0.37 17.40 -0.88
N GLU A 286 -1.39 16.58 -0.64
CA GLU A 286 -2.18 15.93 -1.68
C GLU A 286 -3.42 16.75 -2.06
N VAL A 287 -4.19 16.26 -3.05
CA VAL A 287 -5.32 16.98 -3.63
C VAL A 287 -6.47 17.16 -2.62
N ALA A 288 -6.75 16.16 -1.78
CA ALA A 288 -7.81 16.26 -0.79
C ALA A 288 -7.38 17.05 0.45
N PRO A 289 -8.32 17.75 1.11
CA PRO A 289 -8.05 18.41 2.39
C PRO A 289 -7.54 17.40 3.43
N ASN A 290 -6.52 17.77 4.19
CA ASN A 290 -5.85 16.93 5.17
C ASN A 290 -5.18 15.65 4.61
N GLN A 291 -4.95 15.60 3.31
CA GLN A 291 -4.20 14.55 2.63
C GLN A 291 -2.79 15.02 2.30
N PHE A 292 -1.82 14.12 2.48
CA PHE A 292 -0.39 14.40 2.35
C PHE A 292 0.33 13.19 1.75
N GLU A 293 1.55 13.43 1.23
CA GLU A 293 2.41 12.39 0.69
C GLU A 293 3.84 12.50 1.20
N LEU A 294 4.48 11.35 1.33
CA LEU A 294 5.91 11.18 1.57
C LEU A 294 6.48 10.19 0.56
N ALA A 295 7.55 10.56 -0.12
CA ALA A 295 8.27 9.69 -1.04
C ALA A 295 9.78 9.64 -0.73
N PRO A 296 10.41 8.44 -0.72
CA PRO A 296 11.84 8.27 -0.55
C PRO A 296 12.60 8.32 -1.87
N ILE A 297 13.92 8.31 -1.81
CA ILE A 297 14.74 7.81 -2.91
C ILE A 297 14.52 6.30 -3.03
N PHE A 298 14.47 5.78 -4.24
CA PHE A 298 14.30 4.34 -4.48
C PHE A 298 15.50 3.53 -3.95
N GLU A 299 15.22 2.31 -3.52
CA GLU A 299 16.19 1.37 -2.98
C GLU A 299 16.00 -0.03 -3.58
N GLU A 300 16.87 -0.97 -3.21
CA GLU A 300 16.63 -2.40 -3.46
C GLU A 300 15.26 -2.81 -2.89
N CYS A 301 14.49 -3.59 -3.65
CA CYS A 301 13.07 -3.80 -3.40
C CYS A 301 12.75 -4.39 -2.01
N ASN A 302 13.55 -5.36 -1.51
CA ASN A 302 13.34 -5.94 -0.18
C ASN A 302 13.57 -4.90 0.93
N LEU A 303 14.62 -4.09 0.82
CA LEU A 303 14.92 -3.02 1.77
C LEU A 303 13.85 -1.92 1.71
N ALA A 304 13.43 -1.52 0.51
CA ALA A 304 12.37 -0.54 0.32
C ALA A 304 11.05 -0.98 0.96
N VAL A 305 10.71 -2.27 0.89
CA VAL A 305 9.52 -2.83 1.55
C VAL A 305 9.64 -2.76 3.08
N ASP A 306 10.79 -3.14 3.65
CA ASP A 306 11.04 -3.01 5.09
C ASP A 306 10.91 -1.54 5.54
N HIS A 307 11.52 -0.61 4.81
CA HIS A 307 11.45 0.82 5.10
C HIS A 307 10.01 1.36 5.00
N ASN A 308 9.21 0.88 4.04
CA ASN A 308 7.80 1.27 3.97
C ASN A 308 7.00 0.77 5.18
N MET A 309 7.20 -0.46 5.61
CA MET A 309 6.51 -0.98 6.80
C MET A 309 6.92 -0.21 8.06
N LEU A 310 8.19 0.13 8.17
CA LEU A 310 8.72 0.92 9.29
C LEU A 310 8.17 2.34 9.28
N ILE A 311 8.15 3.04 8.13
CA ILE A 311 7.63 4.41 8.04
C ILE A 311 6.14 4.47 8.37
N MET A 312 5.33 3.48 7.97
CA MET A 312 3.91 3.42 8.33
C MET A 312 3.71 3.31 9.85
N SER A 313 4.57 2.58 10.55
CA SER A 313 4.58 2.50 12.02
C SER A 313 4.98 3.84 12.63
N LEU A 314 6.06 4.46 12.14
CA LEU A 314 6.51 5.78 12.58
C LEU A 314 5.45 6.86 12.38
N MET A 315 4.80 6.91 11.21
CA MET A 315 3.71 7.85 10.91
C MET A 315 2.62 7.81 11.99
N ARG A 316 2.15 6.61 12.35
CA ARG A 316 1.12 6.45 13.38
C ARG A 316 1.60 6.90 14.76
N LYS A 317 2.83 6.57 15.13
CA LYS A 317 3.43 6.89 16.43
C LYS A 317 3.69 8.40 16.57
N ILE A 318 4.29 9.00 15.55
CA ILE A 318 4.67 10.42 15.53
C ILE A 318 3.43 11.32 15.36
N ALA A 319 2.46 10.93 14.52
CA ALA A 319 1.20 11.67 14.42
C ALA A 319 0.53 11.85 15.78
N ARG A 320 0.49 10.80 16.59
CA ARG A 320 -0.06 10.86 17.93
C ARG A 320 0.69 11.83 18.84
N LYS A 321 2.02 11.86 18.77
CA LYS A 321 2.86 12.84 19.50
C LYS A 321 2.48 14.29 19.16
N HIS A 322 2.13 14.54 17.89
CA HIS A 322 1.70 15.87 17.39
C HIS A 322 0.18 16.12 17.53
N GLY A 323 -0.54 15.25 18.25
CA GLY A 323 -1.97 15.39 18.47
C GLY A 323 -2.82 15.12 17.23
N PHE A 324 -2.28 14.32 16.29
CA PHE A 324 -2.97 13.79 15.12
C PHE A 324 -3.15 12.29 15.17
N ARG A 325 -4.01 11.78 14.30
CA ARG A 325 -4.05 10.37 13.87
C ARG A 325 -3.75 10.30 12.39
N CYS A 326 -2.81 9.45 12.02
CA CYS A 326 -2.49 9.12 10.63
C CYS A 326 -3.43 8.02 10.15
N LEU A 327 -4.21 8.31 9.12
CA LEU A 327 -5.10 7.35 8.46
C LEU A 327 -4.41 6.83 7.20
N LEU A 328 -4.23 5.52 7.16
CA LEU A 328 -3.67 4.80 6.01
C LEU A 328 -4.74 4.01 5.24
N HIS A 329 -6.00 4.07 5.67
CA HIS A 329 -7.11 3.53 4.88
C HIS A 329 -7.19 4.26 3.53
N GLU A 330 -7.40 3.53 2.43
CA GLU A 330 -7.36 4.08 1.08
C GLU A 330 -8.48 5.07 0.78
N LYS A 331 -9.62 4.96 1.48
CA LYS A 331 -10.77 5.87 1.31
C LYS A 331 -11.41 6.22 2.65
N PRO A 332 -10.73 7.01 3.50
CA PRO A 332 -11.28 7.33 4.82
C PRO A 332 -12.50 8.26 4.75
N PHE A 333 -12.63 9.03 3.68
CA PHE A 333 -13.74 9.96 3.45
C PHE A 333 -14.35 9.75 2.07
N ALA A 334 -15.69 9.68 1.98
CA ALA A 334 -16.38 9.62 0.70
C ALA A 334 -16.35 10.99 -0.01
N GLY A 335 -16.49 11.00 -1.32
CA GLY A 335 -16.64 12.22 -2.13
C GLY A 335 -15.35 12.96 -2.45
N ILE A 336 -14.20 12.59 -1.87
CA ILE A 336 -12.89 13.19 -2.12
C ILE A 336 -11.86 12.14 -2.53
N ASN A 337 -10.64 12.54 -2.89
CA ASN A 337 -9.57 11.61 -3.24
C ASN A 337 -9.31 10.57 -2.16
N GLY A 338 -8.93 9.38 -2.59
CA GLY A 338 -8.38 8.34 -1.73
C GLY A 338 -6.86 8.36 -1.72
N SER A 339 -6.25 7.55 -0.84
CA SER A 339 -4.80 7.43 -0.71
C SER A 339 -4.27 6.15 -1.34
N GLY A 340 -3.26 6.29 -2.16
CA GLY A 340 -2.49 5.20 -2.77
C GLY A 340 -1.11 5.02 -2.15
N LYS A 341 -0.41 4.05 -2.72
CA LYS A 341 1.00 3.79 -2.50
C LYS A 341 1.61 3.41 -3.84
N HIS A 342 1.95 4.42 -4.65
CA HIS A 342 2.49 4.15 -5.97
C HIS A 342 3.83 3.44 -5.85
N ASN A 343 3.98 2.33 -6.56
CA ASN A 343 5.21 1.54 -6.57
C ASN A 343 5.97 1.83 -7.85
N ASN A 344 7.00 2.66 -7.77
CA ASN A 344 7.95 2.90 -8.87
C ASN A 344 8.96 1.77 -8.91
N TRP A 345 8.86 0.92 -9.93
CA TRP A 345 9.65 -0.28 -10.07
C TRP A 345 10.54 -0.25 -11.30
N SER A 346 11.78 -0.72 -11.16
CA SER A 346 12.76 -0.84 -12.26
C SER A 346 13.78 -1.94 -11.99
N LEU A 347 14.53 -2.32 -13.03
CA LEU A 347 15.64 -3.27 -12.94
C LEU A 347 16.96 -2.57 -13.29
N THR A 348 18.02 -2.85 -12.53
CA THR A 348 19.38 -2.34 -12.73
C THR A 348 20.40 -3.46 -12.67
N THR A 349 21.41 -3.42 -13.54
CA THR A 349 22.55 -4.36 -13.49
C THR A 349 23.59 -3.88 -12.49
N ASP A 350 24.42 -4.80 -12.00
CA ASP A 350 25.63 -4.49 -11.21
C ASP A 350 26.71 -3.76 -12.01
N THR A 351 26.63 -3.75 -13.35
CA THR A 351 27.46 -2.94 -14.25
C THR A 351 26.93 -1.50 -14.44
N GLY A 352 25.80 -1.16 -13.81
CA GLY A 352 25.23 0.19 -13.77
C GLY A 352 24.23 0.51 -14.89
N ALA A 353 23.78 -0.48 -15.67
CA ALA A 353 22.79 -0.26 -16.72
C ALA A 353 21.36 -0.25 -16.16
N LEU A 354 20.58 0.77 -16.55
CA LEU A 354 19.13 0.81 -16.33
C LEU A 354 18.43 -0.01 -17.42
N LEU A 355 17.74 -1.10 -17.04
CA LEU A 355 17.13 -2.00 -18.01
C LEU A 355 15.83 -1.45 -18.61
N HIS A 356 15.13 -0.58 -17.89
CA HIS A 356 13.95 0.16 -18.37
C HIS A 356 14.27 1.57 -18.85
N GLY A 357 15.55 1.92 -19.00
CA GLY A 357 16.00 3.20 -19.54
C GLY A 357 16.55 3.05 -20.95
N PRO A 358 16.14 3.92 -21.91
CA PRO A 358 16.74 3.91 -23.24
C PRO A 358 18.24 4.24 -23.14
N GLY A 359 19.05 3.55 -23.97
CA GLY A 359 20.47 3.74 -24.02
C GLY A 359 20.92 4.65 -25.15
N LYS A 360 22.24 4.82 -25.30
CA LYS A 360 22.85 5.67 -26.32
C LYS A 360 23.14 4.92 -27.61
N THR A 361 23.28 3.59 -27.56
CA THR A 361 23.57 2.75 -28.71
C THR A 361 22.32 1.98 -29.18
N PRO A 362 22.28 1.54 -30.46
CA PRO A 362 21.18 0.69 -30.91
C PRO A 362 21.05 -0.63 -30.14
N GLU A 363 22.15 -1.18 -29.64
CA GLU A 363 22.15 -2.41 -28.83
C GLU A 363 21.60 -2.16 -27.43
N ASP A 364 21.92 -1.01 -26.80
CA ASP A 364 21.31 -0.61 -25.54
C ASP A 364 19.81 -0.41 -25.68
N ASN A 365 19.36 0.15 -26.81
CA ASN A 365 17.94 0.33 -27.09
C ASN A 365 17.23 -1.00 -27.35
N LEU A 366 17.91 -1.97 -27.99
CA LEU A 366 17.36 -3.33 -28.13
C LEU A 366 17.21 -4.01 -26.76
N ARG A 367 18.24 -3.91 -25.90
CA ARG A 367 18.16 -4.39 -24.51
C ARG A 367 16.97 -3.74 -23.76
N PHE A 368 16.87 -2.42 -23.80
CA PHE A 368 15.74 -1.67 -23.21
C PHE A 368 14.38 -2.19 -23.69
N LEU A 369 14.24 -2.38 -25.02
CA LEU A 369 13.00 -2.92 -25.59
C LEU A 369 12.66 -4.32 -25.08
N VAL A 370 13.63 -5.22 -25.01
CA VAL A 370 13.42 -6.57 -24.48
C VAL A 370 12.85 -6.50 -23.07
N PHE A 371 13.46 -5.72 -22.18
CA PHE A 371 12.99 -5.62 -20.80
C PHE A 371 11.63 -4.93 -20.67
N VAL A 372 11.33 -3.93 -21.49
CA VAL A 372 9.99 -3.31 -21.53
C VAL A 372 8.94 -4.31 -22.02
N VAL A 373 9.18 -4.98 -23.14
CA VAL A 373 8.21 -5.90 -23.73
C VAL A 373 7.99 -7.12 -22.84
N GLU A 374 9.04 -7.68 -22.25
CA GLU A 374 8.90 -8.82 -21.33
C GLU A 374 8.21 -8.42 -20.02
N THR A 375 8.36 -7.17 -19.57
CA THR A 375 7.54 -6.64 -18.48
C THR A 375 6.06 -6.61 -18.89
N LEU A 376 5.74 -6.11 -20.08
CA LEU A 376 4.37 -6.09 -20.59
C LEU A 376 3.81 -7.52 -20.81
N MET A 377 4.64 -8.47 -21.25
CA MET A 377 4.24 -9.88 -21.37
C MET A 377 3.86 -10.48 -20.01
N GLY A 378 4.68 -10.24 -18.97
CA GLY A 378 4.37 -10.68 -17.61
C GLY A 378 3.06 -10.07 -17.09
N VAL A 379 2.88 -8.75 -17.28
CA VAL A 379 1.65 -8.03 -16.89
C VAL A 379 0.43 -8.52 -17.67
N TYR A 380 0.57 -8.80 -18.96
CA TYR A 380 -0.53 -9.32 -19.78
C TYR A 380 -0.94 -10.72 -19.39
N LYS A 381 0.01 -11.66 -19.32
CA LYS A 381 -0.24 -13.06 -18.96
C LYS A 381 -0.90 -13.21 -17.59
N HIS A 382 -0.47 -12.40 -16.62
CA HIS A 382 -0.91 -12.47 -15.24
C HIS A 382 -1.74 -11.24 -14.80
N ASN A 383 -2.46 -10.65 -15.75
CA ASN A 383 -3.29 -9.46 -15.56
C ASN A 383 -4.26 -9.57 -14.36
N GLY A 384 -5.02 -10.66 -14.29
CA GLY A 384 -5.96 -10.92 -13.21
C GLY A 384 -5.27 -11.12 -11.85
N LEU A 385 -4.11 -11.77 -11.83
CA LEU A 385 -3.33 -11.97 -10.61
C LEU A 385 -2.71 -10.65 -10.10
N LEU A 386 -2.20 -9.80 -10.98
CA LEU A 386 -1.73 -8.45 -10.61
C LEU A 386 -2.87 -7.64 -9.99
N LYS A 387 -4.07 -7.70 -10.57
CA LYS A 387 -5.28 -7.13 -9.98
C LYS A 387 -5.56 -7.69 -8.58
N ALA A 388 -5.51 -9.03 -8.42
CA ALA A 388 -5.74 -9.68 -7.13
C ALA A 388 -4.70 -9.26 -6.07
N SER A 389 -3.47 -8.93 -6.49
CA SER A 389 -2.38 -8.51 -5.60
C SER A 389 -2.62 -7.16 -4.94
N ILE A 390 -3.41 -6.28 -5.57
CA ILE A 390 -3.69 -4.93 -5.09
C ILE A 390 -5.12 -4.77 -4.53
N MET A 391 -5.97 -5.78 -4.71
CA MET A 391 -7.34 -5.74 -4.21
C MET A 391 -7.41 -6.06 -2.72
N SER A 392 -8.26 -5.30 -2.03
CA SER A 392 -8.63 -5.50 -0.64
C SER A 392 -10.00 -4.86 -0.37
N ALA A 393 -10.62 -5.18 0.76
CA ALA A 393 -11.86 -4.55 1.19
C ALA A 393 -11.75 -3.02 1.27
N THR A 394 -10.56 -2.50 1.56
CA THR A 394 -10.30 -1.06 1.73
C THR A 394 -9.94 -0.37 0.42
N ASN A 395 -9.07 -0.98 -0.40
CA ASN A 395 -8.65 -0.40 -1.67
C ASN A 395 -9.76 -0.44 -2.74
N ALA A 396 -10.72 -1.36 -2.65
CA ALA A 396 -11.88 -1.42 -3.53
C ALA A 396 -12.69 -0.11 -3.53
N HIS A 397 -12.75 0.60 -2.41
CA HIS A 397 -13.43 1.90 -2.30
C HIS A 397 -12.70 3.05 -3.01
N ARG A 398 -11.38 2.92 -3.23
CA ARG A 398 -10.55 3.95 -3.86
C ARG A 398 -10.55 3.82 -5.39
N LEU A 399 -10.45 2.59 -5.91
CA LEU A 399 -10.20 2.34 -7.32
C LEU A 399 -11.34 2.79 -8.24
N GLY A 400 -10.99 3.42 -9.36
CA GLY A 400 -11.92 3.81 -10.43
C GLY A 400 -12.48 5.22 -10.36
N ALA A 401 -12.04 6.06 -9.42
CA ALA A 401 -12.49 7.45 -9.32
C ALA A 401 -11.45 8.36 -8.63
N ASN A 402 -11.55 9.68 -8.85
CA ASN A 402 -10.76 10.69 -8.11
C ASN A 402 -9.25 10.39 -8.11
N GLU A 403 -8.63 10.38 -9.28
CA GLU A 403 -7.20 10.13 -9.51
C GLU A 403 -6.71 8.69 -9.24
N ALA A 404 -7.56 7.81 -8.71
CA ALA A 404 -7.22 6.41 -8.56
C ALA A 404 -7.49 5.64 -9.87
N PRO A 405 -6.57 4.79 -10.33
CA PRO A 405 -6.77 4.02 -11.56
C PRO A 405 -7.95 3.05 -11.42
N PRO A 406 -8.59 2.66 -12.54
CA PRO A 406 -9.62 1.61 -12.51
C PRO A 406 -9.00 0.26 -12.13
N ALA A 407 -9.86 -0.64 -11.63
CA ALA A 407 -9.46 -2.02 -11.31
C ALA A 407 -9.32 -2.91 -12.56
N ILE A 408 -8.89 -2.36 -13.68
CA ILE A 408 -8.54 -3.07 -14.92
C ILE A 408 -7.07 -2.80 -15.17
N ILE A 409 -6.23 -3.80 -15.01
CA ILE A 409 -4.78 -3.63 -15.21
C ILE A 409 -4.51 -3.46 -16.70
N SER A 410 -4.03 -2.26 -17.06
CA SER A 410 -3.56 -1.88 -18.39
C SER A 410 -2.27 -1.07 -18.26
N SER A 411 -1.50 -0.96 -19.33
CA SER A 411 -0.23 -0.25 -19.33
C SER A 411 -0.26 0.97 -20.23
N PHE A 412 0.15 2.11 -19.70
CA PHE A 412 0.42 3.33 -20.45
C PHE A 412 1.90 3.35 -20.84
N LEU A 413 2.20 3.66 -22.11
CA LEU A 413 3.57 3.71 -22.63
C LEU A 413 3.95 5.12 -23.14
N GLY A 414 2.97 5.93 -23.48
CA GLY A 414 3.16 7.21 -24.12
C GLY A 414 3.49 7.10 -25.61
N LYS A 415 3.32 8.21 -26.32
CA LYS A 415 3.33 8.26 -27.79
C LYS A 415 4.62 7.72 -28.42
N GLN A 416 5.77 8.16 -27.90
CA GLN A 416 7.06 7.79 -28.50
C GLN A 416 7.35 6.29 -28.43
N LEU A 417 7.15 5.68 -27.25
CA LEU A 417 7.39 4.26 -27.06
C LEU A 417 6.37 3.42 -27.85
N SER A 418 5.11 3.86 -27.88
CA SER A 418 4.04 3.21 -28.65
C SER A 418 4.33 3.20 -30.16
N GLU A 419 4.78 4.33 -30.71
CA GLU A 419 5.22 4.42 -32.10
C GLU A 419 6.46 3.56 -32.38
N PHE A 420 7.39 3.52 -31.43
CA PHE A 420 8.60 2.72 -31.55
C PHE A 420 8.30 1.21 -31.57
N LEU A 421 7.46 0.72 -30.65
CA LEU A 421 6.98 -0.66 -30.65
C LEU A 421 6.26 -1.01 -31.96
N SER A 422 5.43 -0.12 -32.48
CA SER A 422 4.74 -0.30 -33.75
C SER A 422 5.72 -0.41 -34.94
N LYS A 423 6.80 0.37 -34.93
CA LYS A 423 7.85 0.25 -35.96
C LYS A 423 8.54 -1.11 -35.90
N VAL A 424 8.90 -1.58 -34.69
CA VAL A 424 9.54 -2.91 -34.53
C VAL A 424 8.59 -4.03 -34.92
N GLU A 425 7.30 -3.95 -34.49
CA GLU A 425 6.26 -4.94 -34.83
C GLU A 425 6.12 -5.14 -36.36
N ASN A 426 6.14 -4.05 -37.11
CA ASN A 426 5.89 -4.05 -38.55
C ASN A 426 7.15 -4.13 -39.41
N SER A 427 8.35 -4.11 -38.83
CA SER A 427 9.60 -4.22 -39.57
C SER A 427 9.82 -5.67 -40.07
N THR A 428 10.19 -5.79 -41.32
CA THR A 428 10.60 -7.07 -41.95
C THR A 428 12.11 -7.21 -42.03
N LYS A 429 12.86 -6.20 -41.60
CA LYS A 429 14.33 -6.17 -41.62
C LYS A 429 14.87 -6.22 -40.18
N ASP A 430 16.07 -6.77 -40.05
CA ASP A 430 16.80 -6.79 -38.77
C ASP A 430 17.56 -5.47 -38.57
N GLU A 431 16.81 -4.38 -38.63
CA GLU A 431 17.33 -3.03 -38.39
C GLU A 431 17.22 -2.69 -36.90
N LEU A 432 18.32 -2.27 -36.33
CA LEU A 432 18.36 -1.70 -34.99
C LEU A 432 17.92 -0.22 -35.04
N PHE A 433 17.02 0.15 -34.16
CA PHE A 433 16.46 1.49 -34.09
C PHE A 433 17.03 2.27 -32.89
N THR A 434 17.08 3.59 -33.03
CA THR A 434 17.41 4.51 -31.92
C THR A 434 16.15 5.29 -31.52
N LEU A 435 15.95 5.43 -30.21
CA LEU A 435 14.97 6.37 -29.67
C LEU A 435 15.57 7.78 -29.65
N GLU A 436 14.81 8.76 -30.10
CA GLU A 436 15.20 10.15 -29.97
C GLU A 436 15.20 10.55 -28.51
N GLY A 437 16.18 11.37 -28.10
CA GLY A 437 16.37 11.81 -26.72
C GLY A 437 15.33 12.85 -26.26
N LYS A 438 15.56 13.43 -25.08
CA LYS A 438 14.74 14.53 -24.54
C LYS A 438 14.69 15.71 -25.52
N HIS A 439 13.52 16.32 -25.65
CA HIS A 439 13.31 17.51 -26.49
C HIS A 439 13.34 18.77 -25.62
N GLY A 440 14.01 19.81 -26.13
CA GLY A 440 13.96 21.14 -25.51
C GLY A 440 12.68 21.87 -25.93
N VAL A 441 12.01 22.51 -24.99
CA VAL A 441 10.89 23.43 -25.23
C VAL A 441 11.33 24.84 -24.84
N GLN A 442 11.41 25.71 -25.86
CA GLN A 442 11.70 27.13 -25.66
C GLN A 442 10.40 27.88 -25.44
N LEU A 443 10.25 28.54 -24.31
CA LEU A 443 9.02 29.24 -23.93
C LEU A 443 9.01 30.71 -24.34
N ASP A 444 10.14 31.26 -24.86
CA ASP A 444 10.34 32.69 -25.19
C ASP A 444 10.00 33.64 -24.01
N ILE A 445 10.17 33.16 -22.79
CA ILE A 445 10.00 33.96 -21.57
C ILE A 445 11.37 34.47 -21.14
N PRO A 446 11.59 35.81 -21.01
CA PRO A 446 12.88 36.35 -20.58
C PRO A 446 13.37 35.72 -19.27
N GLN A 447 14.65 35.38 -19.19
CA GLN A 447 15.34 34.81 -18.02
C GLN A 447 14.95 33.34 -17.69
N ILE A 448 13.99 32.74 -18.38
CA ILE A 448 13.64 31.33 -18.20
C ILE A 448 14.48 30.48 -19.16
N PRO A 449 15.24 29.48 -18.67
CA PRO A 449 15.99 28.58 -19.53
C PRO A 449 15.07 27.66 -20.33
N GLU A 450 15.61 27.10 -21.41
CA GLU A 450 14.93 26.04 -22.18
C GLU A 450 14.54 24.87 -21.26
N LEU A 451 13.28 24.41 -21.38
CA LEU A 451 12.78 23.27 -20.62
C LEU A 451 13.09 21.97 -21.36
N MET A 452 13.75 21.06 -20.68
CA MET A 452 13.95 19.69 -21.19
C MET A 452 12.76 18.82 -20.82
N VAL A 453 11.99 18.40 -21.82
CA VAL A 453 10.78 17.59 -21.64
C VAL A 453 11.13 16.12 -21.73
N ASP A 454 10.59 15.30 -20.84
CA ASP A 454 10.74 13.85 -20.86
C ASP A 454 9.97 13.23 -22.04
N ASN A 455 10.39 12.04 -22.47
CA ASN A 455 9.83 11.34 -23.64
C ASN A 455 8.40 10.84 -23.45
N THR A 456 7.89 10.88 -22.23
CA THR A 456 6.52 10.44 -21.87
C THR A 456 5.84 11.47 -21.02
N ASP A 457 4.57 11.73 -21.31
CA ASP A 457 3.68 12.43 -20.39
C ASP A 457 3.11 11.46 -19.34
N ARG A 458 2.43 11.97 -18.31
CA ARG A 458 1.77 11.17 -17.30
C ARG A 458 0.33 10.89 -17.66
N ASN A 459 -0.12 9.65 -17.51
CA ASN A 459 -1.54 9.29 -17.55
C ASN A 459 -1.98 8.82 -16.16
N ARG A 460 -2.67 9.69 -15.42
CA ARG A 460 -3.13 9.41 -14.05
C ARG A 460 -4.22 8.35 -13.98
N THR A 461 -4.83 8.00 -15.09
CA THR A 461 -5.87 6.96 -15.16
C THR A 461 -5.29 5.57 -15.45
N SER A 462 -3.99 5.44 -15.76
CA SER A 462 -3.35 4.15 -15.99
C SER A 462 -2.92 3.50 -14.67
N PRO A 463 -3.28 2.24 -14.42
CA PRO A 463 -2.86 1.52 -13.23
C PRO A 463 -1.39 1.07 -13.26
N PHE A 464 -0.80 0.93 -14.45
CA PHE A 464 0.58 0.52 -14.65
C PHE A 464 1.20 1.34 -15.77
N ALA A 465 1.94 2.41 -15.42
CA ALA A 465 2.42 3.41 -16.38
C ALA A 465 3.94 3.36 -16.53
N PHE A 466 4.41 3.37 -17.79
CA PHE A 466 5.82 3.63 -18.08
C PHE A 466 6.10 5.14 -17.95
N THR A 467 7.11 5.51 -17.17
CA THR A 467 7.44 6.91 -16.88
C THR A 467 8.84 7.32 -17.36
N GLY A 468 9.31 6.69 -18.45
CA GLY A 468 10.56 7.04 -19.15
C GLY A 468 11.76 6.16 -18.80
N ASN A 469 11.86 5.66 -17.57
CA ASN A 469 12.93 4.75 -17.13
C ASN A 469 12.52 3.72 -16.08
N ARG A 470 11.22 3.65 -15.78
CA ARG A 470 10.62 2.73 -14.80
C ARG A 470 9.14 2.56 -15.08
N PHE A 471 8.54 1.57 -14.45
CA PHE A 471 7.10 1.42 -14.39
C PHE A 471 6.58 1.87 -13.02
N GLU A 472 5.48 2.60 -13.03
CA GLU A 472 4.77 3.04 -11.84
C GLU A 472 3.49 2.22 -11.69
N PHE A 473 3.42 1.36 -10.66
CA PHE A 473 2.22 0.61 -10.32
C PHE A 473 1.37 1.41 -9.35
N ARG A 474 0.38 2.14 -9.89
CA ARG A 474 -0.43 3.16 -9.21
C ARG A 474 -1.61 2.58 -8.41
N ALA A 475 -1.99 1.35 -8.69
CA ALA A 475 -3.17 0.72 -8.09
C ALA A 475 -2.95 0.16 -6.67
N VAL A 476 -1.74 0.18 -6.14
CA VAL A 476 -1.42 -0.28 -4.79
C VAL A 476 -2.03 0.66 -3.76
N GLY A 477 -2.71 0.11 -2.74
CA GLY A 477 -3.37 0.89 -1.69
C GLY A 477 -2.42 1.38 -0.60
N SER A 478 -2.77 2.49 0.05
CA SER A 478 -1.90 3.15 1.03
C SER A 478 -1.61 2.30 2.29
N ILE A 479 -2.53 1.45 2.73
CA ILE A 479 -2.31 0.56 3.88
C ILE A 479 -1.60 -0.75 3.49
N ALA A 480 -1.60 -1.11 2.19
CA ALA A 480 -1.05 -2.38 1.73
C ALA A 480 0.46 -2.50 1.97
N ASN A 481 0.93 -3.73 2.18
CA ASN A 481 2.35 -4.06 2.08
C ASN A 481 2.74 -4.08 0.59
N CYS A 482 3.77 -3.32 0.19
CA CYS A 482 4.28 -3.31 -1.17
C CYS A 482 4.67 -4.71 -1.68
N ALA A 483 5.09 -5.60 -0.78
CA ALA A 483 5.48 -6.95 -1.14
C ALA A 483 4.40 -7.72 -1.88
N SER A 484 3.11 -7.51 -1.57
CA SER A 484 2.01 -8.20 -2.26
C SER A 484 2.07 -8.00 -3.78
N ALA A 485 2.18 -6.76 -4.22
CA ALA A 485 2.31 -6.40 -5.63
C ALA A 485 3.67 -6.81 -6.21
N MET A 486 4.75 -6.60 -5.45
CA MET A 486 6.12 -6.86 -5.92
C MET A 486 6.42 -8.36 -6.06
N ILE A 487 5.87 -9.23 -5.24
CA ILE A 487 5.96 -10.69 -5.39
C ILE A 487 5.39 -11.10 -6.75
N VAL A 488 4.19 -10.64 -7.08
CA VAL A 488 3.51 -10.99 -8.32
C VAL A 488 4.25 -10.40 -9.53
N LEU A 489 4.58 -9.11 -9.51
CA LEU A 489 5.23 -8.44 -10.63
C LEU A 489 6.60 -9.06 -10.95
N ASN A 490 7.46 -9.23 -9.94
CA ASN A 490 8.81 -9.78 -10.17
C ASN A 490 8.75 -11.25 -10.64
N THR A 491 7.80 -12.05 -10.13
CA THR A 491 7.63 -13.45 -10.57
C THR A 491 7.12 -13.52 -12.01
N ALA A 492 6.13 -12.69 -12.37
CA ALA A 492 5.59 -12.66 -13.73
C ALA A 492 6.64 -12.20 -14.75
N VAL A 493 7.46 -11.21 -14.40
CA VAL A 493 8.56 -10.76 -15.26
C VAL A 493 9.66 -11.82 -15.34
N ALA A 494 9.97 -12.53 -14.26
CA ALA A 494 10.92 -13.64 -14.28
C ALA A 494 10.46 -14.78 -15.20
N GLU A 495 9.17 -15.14 -15.17
CA GLU A 495 8.60 -16.12 -16.09
C GLU A 495 8.72 -15.66 -17.55
N ALA A 496 8.33 -14.42 -17.86
CA ALA A 496 8.40 -13.87 -19.21
C ALA A 496 9.83 -13.86 -19.75
N LEU A 497 10.79 -13.35 -18.98
CA LEU A 497 12.21 -13.34 -19.36
C LEU A 497 12.79 -14.76 -19.57
N THR A 498 12.36 -15.73 -18.77
CA THR A 498 12.79 -17.13 -18.90
C THR A 498 12.24 -17.75 -20.18
N ASP A 499 10.98 -17.50 -20.52
CA ASP A 499 10.35 -17.94 -21.76
C ASP A 499 11.02 -17.28 -22.98
N PHE A 500 11.20 -15.97 -22.94
CA PHE A 500 11.90 -15.20 -23.97
C PHE A 500 13.27 -15.82 -24.27
N LYS A 501 14.09 -16.01 -23.22
CA LYS A 501 15.42 -16.61 -23.37
C LYS A 501 15.36 -18.00 -23.98
N THR A 502 14.44 -18.83 -23.56
CA THR A 502 14.27 -20.20 -24.06
C THR A 502 13.98 -20.20 -25.57
N ARG A 503 13.09 -19.31 -26.03
CA ARG A 503 12.74 -19.18 -27.46
C ARG A 503 13.90 -18.62 -28.30
N VAL A 504 14.59 -17.59 -27.79
CA VAL A 504 15.77 -17.03 -28.48
C VAL A 504 16.89 -18.08 -28.62
N ASP A 505 17.22 -18.80 -27.53
CA ASP A 505 18.23 -19.85 -27.54
C ASP A 505 17.87 -21.00 -28.53
N ALA A 506 16.58 -21.33 -28.64
CA ALA A 506 16.10 -22.34 -29.59
C ALA A 506 16.25 -21.91 -31.05
N LEU A 507 16.08 -20.63 -31.39
CA LEU A 507 16.32 -20.08 -32.72
C LEU A 507 17.82 -20.04 -33.03
N MET A 508 18.65 -19.58 -32.10
CA MET A 508 20.09 -19.58 -32.23
C MET A 508 20.67 -21.01 -32.45
N ALA A 509 20.11 -22.00 -31.74
CA ALA A 509 20.49 -23.41 -31.93
C ALA A 509 20.13 -23.96 -33.32
N LYS A 510 19.15 -23.35 -33.99
CA LYS A 510 18.81 -23.66 -35.41
C LYS A 510 19.70 -22.93 -36.44
N GLY A 511 20.63 -22.07 -35.96
CA GLY A 511 21.59 -21.34 -36.79
C GLY A 511 21.22 -19.88 -37.07
N GLU A 512 20.16 -19.36 -36.44
CA GLU A 512 19.83 -17.95 -36.57
C GLU A 512 20.87 -17.05 -35.85
N GLY A 513 21.11 -15.88 -36.43
CA GLY A 513 21.94 -14.85 -35.77
C GLY A 513 21.31 -14.32 -34.51
N LYS A 514 22.12 -13.96 -33.48
CA LYS A 514 21.64 -13.48 -32.19
C LYS A 514 20.61 -12.34 -32.33
N ILE A 515 20.92 -11.31 -33.08
CA ILE A 515 20.03 -10.14 -33.26
C ILE A 515 18.73 -10.54 -33.95
N THR A 516 18.80 -11.37 -34.99
CA THR A 516 17.64 -11.89 -35.72
C THR A 516 16.73 -12.67 -34.80
N ALA A 517 17.29 -13.61 -34.03
CA ALA A 517 16.53 -14.42 -33.05
C ALA A 517 15.84 -13.55 -31.98
N ILE A 518 16.54 -12.54 -31.43
CA ILE A 518 15.97 -11.60 -30.47
C ILE A 518 14.80 -10.82 -31.09
N LEU A 519 14.99 -10.25 -32.28
CA LEU A 519 13.95 -9.45 -32.96
C LEU A 519 12.75 -10.29 -33.37
N GLU A 520 12.94 -11.56 -33.75
CA GLU A 520 11.85 -12.45 -34.12
C GLU A 520 10.94 -12.72 -32.92
N VAL A 521 11.52 -13.14 -31.78
CA VAL A 521 10.78 -13.37 -30.55
C VAL A 521 10.11 -12.08 -30.04
N LEU A 522 10.85 -10.97 -30.07
CA LEU A 522 10.34 -9.66 -29.62
C LEU A 522 9.11 -9.20 -30.44
N ARG A 523 9.10 -9.40 -31.77
CA ARG A 523 7.95 -9.08 -32.64
C ARG A 523 6.70 -9.91 -32.28
N GLU A 524 6.89 -11.19 -31.95
CA GLU A 524 5.79 -12.06 -31.49
C GLU A 524 5.23 -11.56 -30.15
N ASP A 525 6.11 -11.21 -29.21
CA ASP A 525 5.72 -10.77 -27.87
C ASP A 525 5.03 -9.41 -27.89
N ILE A 526 5.50 -8.46 -28.71
CA ILE A 526 4.80 -7.18 -28.93
C ILE A 526 3.36 -7.41 -29.41
N LYS A 527 3.15 -8.32 -30.36
CA LYS A 527 1.79 -8.66 -30.84
C LYS A 527 0.95 -9.31 -29.76
N THR A 528 1.54 -10.22 -28.99
CA THR A 528 0.87 -10.98 -27.94
C THR A 528 0.43 -10.10 -26.79
N CYS A 529 1.28 -9.21 -26.30
CA CYS A 529 0.97 -8.33 -25.17
C CYS A 529 0.24 -7.02 -25.56
N LYS A 530 0.03 -6.78 -26.85
CA LYS A 530 -0.67 -5.59 -27.35
C LYS A 530 -2.02 -5.28 -26.66
N PRO A 531 -2.84 -6.27 -26.26
CA PRO A 531 -4.09 -6.01 -25.57
C PRO A 531 -3.95 -5.26 -24.24
N ILE A 532 -2.80 -5.35 -23.55
CA ILE A 532 -2.55 -4.65 -22.28
C ILE A 532 -2.28 -3.16 -22.47
N HIS A 533 -1.83 -2.75 -23.67
CA HIS A 533 -1.44 -1.38 -23.95
C HIS A 533 -2.66 -0.48 -24.15
N PHE A 534 -2.73 0.61 -23.36
CA PHE A 534 -3.80 1.61 -23.45
C PHE A 534 -3.31 2.99 -23.00
N ASP A 535 -3.30 3.94 -23.93
CA ASP A 535 -2.83 5.33 -23.69
C ASP A 535 -3.99 6.34 -23.48
N GLY A 536 -5.26 5.86 -23.47
CA GLY A 536 -6.45 6.69 -23.37
C GLY A 536 -6.93 6.94 -21.94
N ASN A 537 -8.18 7.44 -21.82
CA ASN A 537 -8.84 7.67 -20.54
C ASN A 537 -9.35 6.35 -19.92
N GLY A 538 -8.67 5.85 -18.89
CA GLY A 538 -9.02 4.62 -18.19
C GLY A 538 -10.34 4.64 -17.41
N TYR A 539 -10.95 5.84 -17.20
CA TYR A 539 -12.24 5.95 -16.50
C TYR A 539 -13.44 5.78 -17.43
N SER A 540 -13.25 5.85 -18.75
CA SER A 540 -14.36 5.82 -19.70
C SER A 540 -15.05 4.46 -19.76
N ASP A 541 -16.36 4.48 -20.00
CA ASP A 541 -17.15 3.25 -20.19
C ASP A 541 -16.78 2.54 -21.50
N GLU A 542 -16.34 3.29 -22.50
CA GLU A 542 -15.79 2.75 -23.75
C GLU A 542 -14.56 1.91 -23.49
N TRP A 543 -13.68 2.35 -22.58
CA TRP A 543 -12.51 1.57 -22.19
C TRP A 543 -12.90 0.27 -21.46
N LYS A 544 -13.85 0.31 -20.54
CA LYS A 544 -14.34 -0.89 -19.86
C LYS A 544 -14.85 -1.94 -20.85
N ALA A 545 -15.64 -1.50 -21.83
CA ALA A 545 -16.14 -2.39 -22.89
C ALA A 545 -15.02 -2.91 -23.80
N GLU A 546 -14.04 -2.07 -24.14
CA GLU A 546 -12.87 -2.45 -24.93
C GLU A 546 -11.95 -3.42 -24.18
N ALA A 547 -11.68 -3.21 -22.91
CA ALA A 547 -10.88 -4.08 -22.08
C ALA A 547 -11.46 -5.50 -22.02
N ALA A 548 -12.78 -5.61 -21.85
CA ALA A 548 -13.48 -6.90 -21.89
C ALA A 548 -13.33 -7.60 -23.25
N ARG A 549 -13.44 -6.85 -24.36
CA ARG A 549 -13.20 -7.40 -25.72
C ARG A 549 -11.76 -7.88 -25.95
N ARG A 550 -10.80 -7.21 -25.29
CA ARG A 550 -9.37 -7.62 -25.34
C ARG A 550 -9.05 -8.79 -24.41
N GLY A 551 -10.01 -9.29 -23.62
CA GLY A 551 -9.84 -10.40 -22.68
C GLY A 551 -9.11 -10.02 -21.39
N LEU A 552 -9.05 -8.72 -21.05
CA LEU A 552 -8.51 -8.26 -19.79
C LEU A 552 -9.50 -8.55 -18.64
N ASP A 553 -8.97 -8.76 -17.44
CA ASP A 553 -9.80 -9.03 -16.27
C ASP A 553 -10.59 -7.79 -15.85
N CYS A 554 -11.90 -7.82 -16.01
CA CYS A 554 -12.84 -6.74 -15.66
C CYS A 554 -13.69 -7.06 -14.43
N GLU A 555 -13.40 -8.15 -13.67
CA GLU A 555 -14.12 -8.49 -12.44
C GLU A 555 -14.01 -7.35 -11.42
N THR A 556 -15.10 -7.04 -10.74
CA THR A 556 -15.20 -5.96 -9.74
C THR A 556 -15.43 -6.47 -8.32
N SER A 557 -15.92 -7.69 -8.16
CA SER A 557 -16.15 -8.30 -6.84
C SER A 557 -14.81 -8.68 -6.20
N CYS A 558 -14.43 -7.96 -5.16
CA CYS A 558 -13.15 -8.18 -4.46
C CYS A 558 -12.92 -9.64 -4.03
N PRO A 559 -13.87 -10.34 -3.38
CA PRO A 559 -13.66 -11.75 -3.01
C PRO A 559 -13.57 -12.70 -4.22
N VAL A 560 -14.21 -12.39 -5.34
CA VAL A 560 -14.11 -13.18 -6.59
C VAL A 560 -12.77 -12.97 -7.28
N ILE A 561 -12.24 -11.73 -7.24
CA ILE A 561 -10.90 -11.41 -7.79
C ILE A 561 -9.82 -12.26 -7.11
N PHE A 562 -9.95 -12.60 -5.84
CA PHE A 562 -8.97 -13.42 -5.13
C PHE A 562 -8.83 -14.84 -5.71
N ASP A 563 -9.83 -15.36 -6.44
CA ASP A 563 -9.73 -16.66 -7.11
C ASP A 563 -8.53 -16.75 -8.06
N ARG A 564 -8.04 -15.61 -8.59
CA ARG A 564 -6.89 -15.54 -9.50
C ARG A 564 -5.59 -16.07 -8.89
N TYR A 565 -5.47 -16.12 -7.58
CA TYR A 565 -4.33 -16.77 -6.91
C TYR A 565 -4.33 -18.29 -7.10
N LEU A 566 -5.47 -18.89 -7.39
CA LEU A 566 -5.66 -20.35 -7.54
C LEU A 566 -5.87 -20.78 -8.99
N ASP A 567 -5.77 -19.88 -9.97
CA ASP A 567 -5.75 -20.22 -11.38
C ASP A 567 -4.53 -21.13 -11.70
N ASP A 568 -4.72 -22.14 -12.54
CA ASP A 568 -3.66 -23.10 -12.90
C ASP A 568 -2.40 -22.40 -13.45
N ALA A 569 -2.58 -21.34 -14.24
CA ALA A 569 -1.46 -20.53 -14.76
C ALA A 569 -0.68 -19.85 -13.64
N THR A 570 -1.36 -19.33 -12.62
CA THR A 570 -0.75 -18.70 -11.44
C THR A 570 0.05 -19.72 -10.62
N ILE A 571 -0.55 -20.87 -10.32
CA ILE A 571 0.11 -21.95 -9.56
C ILE A 571 1.38 -22.38 -10.31
N LYS A 572 1.25 -22.65 -11.61
CA LYS A 572 2.39 -23.06 -12.45
C LYS A 572 3.50 -22.02 -12.48
N MET A 573 3.17 -20.72 -12.58
CA MET A 573 4.15 -19.64 -12.55
C MET A 573 4.93 -19.65 -11.22
N PHE A 574 4.23 -19.62 -10.09
CA PHE A 574 4.88 -19.57 -8.79
C PHE A 574 5.73 -20.80 -8.48
N GLU A 575 5.26 -22.00 -8.83
CA GLU A 575 6.00 -23.25 -8.62
C GLU A 575 7.22 -23.33 -9.57
N SER A 576 7.08 -23.00 -10.85
CA SER A 576 8.20 -23.04 -11.82
C SER A 576 9.29 -22.02 -11.50
N MET A 577 8.94 -20.88 -10.93
CA MET A 577 9.89 -19.86 -10.47
C MET A 577 10.38 -20.10 -9.03
N ASN A 578 9.93 -21.16 -8.37
CA ASN A 578 10.30 -21.53 -7.00
C ASN A 578 10.00 -20.42 -5.97
N VAL A 579 8.90 -19.71 -6.13
CA VAL A 579 8.50 -18.60 -5.24
C VAL A 579 7.52 -19.05 -4.18
N MET A 580 6.44 -19.71 -4.57
CA MET A 580 5.42 -20.26 -3.66
C MET A 580 4.92 -21.60 -4.18
N THR A 581 4.56 -22.48 -3.26
CA THR A 581 3.89 -23.75 -3.54
C THR A 581 2.38 -23.56 -3.58
N LYS A 582 1.67 -24.51 -4.19
CA LYS A 582 0.20 -24.50 -4.22
C LYS A 582 -0.42 -24.41 -2.81
N PRO A 583 0.00 -25.18 -1.78
CA PRO A 583 -0.53 -25.04 -0.42
C PRO A 583 -0.30 -23.63 0.18
N GLU A 584 0.84 -22.98 -0.10
CA GLU A 584 1.09 -21.59 0.35
C GLU A 584 0.14 -20.60 -0.33
N LEU A 585 -0.18 -20.80 -1.62
CA LEU A 585 -1.15 -19.97 -2.35
C LEU A 585 -2.58 -20.15 -1.83
N GLU A 586 -2.99 -21.38 -1.60
CA GLU A 586 -4.31 -21.72 -1.02
C GLU A 586 -4.49 -21.08 0.34
N ALA A 587 -3.50 -21.22 1.23
CA ALA A 587 -3.53 -20.62 2.57
C ALA A 587 -3.60 -19.10 2.56
N ARG A 588 -2.80 -18.46 1.70
CA ARG A 588 -2.81 -16.97 1.56
C ARG A 588 -4.14 -16.47 1.02
N ASN A 589 -4.74 -17.20 0.11
CA ASN A 589 -6.02 -16.84 -0.46
C ASN A 589 -7.16 -16.99 0.57
N GLU A 590 -7.12 -18.05 1.37
CA GLU A 590 -8.04 -18.24 2.49
C GLU A 590 -7.98 -17.07 3.50
N ILE A 591 -6.77 -16.63 3.85
CA ILE A 591 -6.58 -15.46 4.71
C ILE A 591 -7.14 -14.18 4.08
N LYS A 592 -7.02 -13.99 2.75
CA LYS A 592 -7.60 -12.83 2.05
C LYS A 592 -9.14 -12.82 2.15
N TRP A 593 -9.80 -13.96 1.91
CA TRP A 593 -11.26 -14.07 2.06
C TRP A 593 -11.71 -13.84 3.49
N GLU A 594 -11.03 -14.44 4.46
CA GLU A 594 -11.32 -14.25 5.88
C GLU A 594 -11.17 -12.76 6.30
N THR A 595 -10.08 -12.12 5.89
CA THR A 595 -9.83 -10.71 6.18
C THR A 595 -10.91 -9.82 5.55
N TYR A 596 -11.28 -10.08 4.30
CA TYR A 596 -12.36 -9.37 3.62
C TYR A 596 -13.67 -9.48 4.40
N GLN A 597 -14.08 -10.71 4.69
CA GLN A 597 -15.31 -10.99 5.41
C GLN A 597 -15.35 -10.29 6.77
N LYS A 598 -14.26 -10.37 7.55
CA LYS A 598 -14.17 -9.75 8.87
C LYS A 598 -14.24 -8.24 8.81
N LYS A 599 -13.58 -7.59 7.85
CA LYS A 599 -13.66 -6.13 7.67
C LYS A 599 -15.08 -5.68 7.39
N ILE A 600 -15.77 -6.29 6.43
CA ILE A 600 -17.17 -5.96 6.14
C ILE A 600 -18.09 -6.25 7.34
N GLN A 601 -17.84 -7.33 8.07
CA GLN A 601 -18.59 -7.64 9.29
C GLN A 601 -18.40 -6.56 10.38
N ILE A 602 -17.19 -6.09 10.58
CA ILE A 602 -16.90 -5.01 11.56
C ILE A 602 -17.63 -3.75 11.13
N GLU A 603 -17.54 -3.33 9.86
CA GLU A 603 -18.24 -2.16 9.34
C GLU A 603 -19.75 -2.27 9.51
N ALA A 604 -20.35 -3.41 9.20
CA ALA A 604 -21.78 -3.63 9.38
C ALA A 604 -22.21 -3.47 10.86
N ARG A 605 -21.39 -3.96 11.79
CA ARG A 605 -21.67 -3.84 13.23
C ARG A 605 -21.52 -2.40 13.73
N VAL A 606 -20.48 -1.71 13.28
CA VAL A 606 -20.23 -0.30 13.66
C VAL A 606 -21.31 0.60 13.09
N LEU A 607 -21.72 0.41 11.82
CA LEU A 607 -22.80 1.16 11.22
C LEU A 607 -24.12 0.96 11.97
N GLY A 608 -24.45 -0.29 12.33
CA GLY A 608 -25.63 -0.59 13.12
C GLY A 608 -25.62 0.10 14.50
N ASP A 609 -24.47 0.08 15.18
CA ASP A 609 -24.28 0.76 16.47
C ASP A 609 -24.45 2.28 16.36
N LEU A 610 -23.83 2.89 15.37
CA LEU A 610 -23.96 4.33 15.09
C LEU A 610 -25.43 4.72 14.83
N CYS A 611 -26.14 3.94 14.04
CA CYS A 611 -27.55 4.22 13.73
C CYS A 611 -28.43 4.17 14.97
N MET A 612 -28.32 3.08 15.75
CA MET A 612 -29.22 2.81 16.87
C MET A 612 -28.91 3.62 18.11
N ASN A 613 -27.62 3.92 18.37
CA ASN A 613 -27.19 4.57 19.61
C ASN A 613 -26.87 6.05 19.47
N HIS A 614 -26.64 6.55 18.25
CA HIS A 614 -26.29 7.96 18.02
C HIS A 614 -27.29 8.67 17.11
N ILE A 615 -27.57 8.15 15.91
CA ILE A 615 -28.31 8.88 14.87
C ILE A 615 -29.82 8.91 15.14
N ILE A 616 -30.44 7.75 15.31
CA ILE A 616 -31.90 7.66 15.56
C ILE A 616 -32.30 8.40 16.82
N PRO A 617 -31.61 8.23 17.97
CA PRO A 617 -31.98 8.97 19.20
C PRO A 617 -31.91 10.48 19.05
N VAL A 618 -30.88 11.01 18.38
CA VAL A 618 -30.71 12.45 18.15
C VAL A 618 -31.79 12.99 17.21
N ALA A 619 -32.05 12.30 16.09
CA ALA A 619 -33.08 12.68 15.15
C ALA A 619 -34.50 12.68 15.76
N THR A 620 -34.80 11.64 16.56
CA THR A 620 -36.08 11.56 17.27
C THR A 620 -36.24 12.65 18.35
N LYS A 621 -35.14 13.00 19.05
CA LYS A 621 -35.17 14.11 20.02
C LYS A 621 -35.47 15.44 19.33
N TYR A 622 -34.82 15.74 18.20
CA TYR A 622 -35.09 16.96 17.43
C TYR A 622 -36.52 16.97 16.87
N GLN A 623 -37.03 15.82 16.42
CA GLN A 623 -38.41 15.68 16.00
C GLN A 623 -39.38 16.03 17.12
N SER A 624 -39.12 15.61 18.38
CA SER A 624 -39.95 15.96 19.54
C SER A 624 -39.97 17.47 19.78
N GLU A 625 -38.86 18.17 19.67
CA GLU A 625 -38.80 19.62 19.80
C GLU A 625 -39.61 20.35 18.71
N LEU A 626 -39.60 19.83 17.47
CA LEU A 626 -40.44 20.37 16.40
C LEU A 626 -41.93 20.13 16.67
N VAL A 627 -42.31 18.98 17.19
CA VAL A 627 -43.71 18.68 17.61
C VAL A 627 -44.16 19.62 18.72
N ASP A 628 -43.33 19.83 19.74
CA ASP A 628 -43.62 20.78 20.83
C ASP A 628 -43.81 22.20 20.29
N ASN A 629 -43.03 22.63 19.31
CA ASN A 629 -43.20 23.94 18.67
C ASN A 629 -44.53 24.03 17.93
N VAL A 630 -44.93 22.99 17.19
CA VAL A 630 -46.24 22.93 16.51
C VAL A 630 -47.37 23.06 17.51
N HIS A 631 -47.35 22.34 18.65
CA HIS A 631 -48.35 22.43 19.69
C HIS A 631 -48.44 23.86 20.31
N LYS A 632 -47.30 24.46 20.61
CA LYS A 632 -47.26 25.85 21.17
C LYS A 632 -47.85 26.88 20.20
N ILE A 633 -47.61 26.71 18.88
CA ILE A 633 -48.26 27.58 17.85
C ILE A 633 -49.77 27.35 17.79
N GLN A 634 -50.23 26.11 17.85
CA GLN A 634 -51.64 25.76 17.91
C GLN A 634 -52.38 26.38 19.11
N GLU A 635 -51.73 26.39 20.28
CA GLU A 635 -52.27 26.99 21.50
C GLU A 635 -52.27 28.52 21.45
N ALA A 636 -51.26 29.13 20.80
CA ALA A 636 -51.09 30.59 20.77
C ALA A 636 -52.00 31.31 19.79
N PHE A 637 -52.52 30.65 18.73
CA PHE A 637 -53.31 31.25 17.66
C PHE A 637 -54.65 30.51 17.44
N ALA A 638 -55.78 31.29 17.53
CA ALA A 638 -57.12 30.74 17.34
C ALA A 638 -57.54 30.56 15.87
N ASP A 639 -56.86 31.19 14.91
CA ASP A 639 -57.15 31.11 13.48
C ASP A 639 -56.51 29.87 12.86
N PRO A 640 -57.31 28.87 12.40
CA PRO A 640 -56.80 27.64 11.81
C PRO A 640 -55.96 27.83 10.53
N ALA A 641 -56.28 28.84 9.72
CA ALA A 641 -55.56 29.12 8.49
C ALA A 641 -54.14 29.64 8.80
N LYS A 642 -54.04 30.53 9.79
CA LYS A 642 -52.78 31.06 10.28
C LYS A 642 -51.93 29.97 10.97
N VAL A 643 -52.57 29.13 11.77
CA VAL A 643 -51.88 27.98 12.39
C VAL A 643 -51.28 27.07 11.33
N LYS A 644 -52.03 26.70 10.28
CA LYS A 644 -51.55 25.86 9.20
C LYS A 644 -50.36 26.51 8.46
N ASP A 645 -50.42 27.80 8.20
CA ASP A 645 -49.32 28.52 7.52
C ASP A 645 -48.03 28.51 8.40
N LEU A 646 -48.14 28.84 9.66
CA LEU A 646 -47.00 28.91 10.61
C LEU A 646 -46.39 27.55 10.95
N THR A 647 -47.17 26.46 10.84
CA THR A 647 -46.68 25.10 11.20
C THR A 647 -46.26 24.24 10.00
N SER A 648 -46.60 24.67 8.78
CA SER A 648 -46.40 23.89 7.55
C SER A 648 -44.96 23.40 7.39
N TYR A 649 -44.00 24.29 7.60
CA TYR A 649 -42.57 23.95 7.51
C TYR A 649 -42.13 22.90 8.56
N ASN A 650 -42.56 23.09 9.83
CA ASN A 650 -42.20 22.14 10.87
C ASN A 650 -42.81 20.76 10.66
N ILE A 651 -44.05 20.70 10.17
CA ILE A 651 -44.72 19.43 9.85
C ILE A 651 -44.00 18.71 8.71
N ASP A 652 -43.65 19.43 7.64
CA ASP A 652 -42.85 18.86 6.53
C ASP A 652 -41.50 18.31 7.02
N LEU A 653 -40.86 19.03 7.95
CA LEU A 653 -39.58 18.61 8.52
C LEU A 653 -39.75 17.38 9.41
N ILE A 654 -40.78 17.30 10.23
CA ILE A 654 -41.13 16.13 11.05
C ILE A 654 -41.34 14.89 10.15
N GLU A 655 -42.09 15.04 9.04
CA GLU A 655 -42.34 13.97 8.10
C GLU A 655 -41.05 13.47 7.43
N LYS A 656 -40.17 14.41 7.01
CA LYS A 656 -38.85 14.07 6.44
C LYS A 656 -37.97 13.31 7.44
N ILE A 657 -37.88 13.77 8.68
CA ILE A 657 -37.12 13.07 9.73
C ILE A 657 -37.67 11.66 9.93
N ASN A 658 -39.00 11.54 10.08
CA ASN A 658 -39.62 10.23 10.27
C ASN A 658 -39.34 9.25 9.11
N LYS A 659 -39.43 9.73 7.87
CA LYS A 659 -39.09 8.93 6.67
C LYS A 659 -37.68 8.37 6.72
N HIS A 660 -36.69 9.22 7.04
CA HIS A 660 -35.29 8.81 7.09
C HIS A 660 -35.03 7.88 8.29
N VAL A 661 -35.55 8.19 9.46
CA VAL A 661 -35.41 7.38 10.69
C VAL A 661 -35.99 5.97 10.48
N SER A 662 -37.22 5.89 9.95
CA SER A 662 -37.87 4.58 9.67
C SER A 662 -37.06 3.75 8.71
N PHE A 663 -36.59 4.35 7.60
CA PHE A 663 -35.75 3.64 6.63
C PHE A 663 -34.46 3.10 7.27
N VAL A 664 -33.77 3.92 8.04
CA VAL A 664 -32.51 3.53 8.72
C VAL A 664 -32.79 2.37 9.68
N ALA A 665 -33.82 2.46 10.52
CA ALA A 665 -34.16 1.43 11.51
C ALA A 665 -34.48 0.09 10.82
N GLU A 666 -35.35 0.10 9.81
CA GLU A 666 -35.76 -1.10 9.05
C GLU A 666 -34.56 -1.77 8.34
N ASN A 667 -33.70 -0.97 7.72
CA ASN A 667 -32.55 -1.52 6.97
C ASN A 667 -31.41 -1.99 7.89
N VAL A 668 -31.21 -1.36 9.05
CA VAL A 668 -30.27 -1.87 10.06
C VAL A 668 -30.76 -3.22 10.60
N GLU A 669 -32.06 -3.36 10.91
CA GLU A 669 -32.63 -4.62 11.36
C GLU A 669 -32.51 -5.70 10.27
N ALA A 670 -32.87 -5.39 9.02
CA ALA A 670 -32.74 -6.30 7.88
C ALA A 670 -31.28 -6.75 7.68
N MET A 671 -30.31 -5.83 7.73
CA MET A 671 -28.88 -6.13 7.64
C MET A 671 -28.43 -7.07 8.77
N VAL A 672 -28.88 -6.85 10.01
CA VAL A 672 -28.54 -7.70 11.16
C VAL A 672 -29.08 -9.11 10.98
N GLU A 673 -30.37 -9.26 10.59
CA GLU A 673 -30.98 -10.58 10.35
C GLU A 673 -30.30 -11.30 9.16
N LYS A 674 -30.02 -10.59 8.07
CA LYS A 674 -29.30 -11.15 6.93
C LYS A 674 -27.92 -11.66 7.35
N ARG A 675 -27.17 -10.88 8.15
CA ARG A 675 -25.86 -11.29 8.67
C ARG A 675 -25.93 -12.55 9.54
N LYS A 676 -26.98 -12.73 10.35
CA LYS A 676 -27.18 -13.96 11.12
C LYS A 676 -27.35 -15.19 10.22
N VAL A 677 -27.96 -15.02 9.06
CA VAL A 677 -28.13 -16.10 8.07
C VAL A 677 -26.79 -16.38 7.40
N VAL A 678 -26.13 -15.36 6.87
CA VAL A 678 -24.85 -15.46 6.15
C VAL A 678 -23.76 -16.10 7.04
N ASN A 679 -23.70 -15.74 8.32
CA ASN A 679 -22.75 -16.31 9.28
C ASN A 679 -22.86 -17.84 9.51
N LYS A 680 -23.88 -18.50 8.99
CA LYS A 680 -24.00 -19.97 9.03
C LYS A 680 -23.23 -20.68 7.91
N ILE A 681 -22.75 -19.93 6.93
CA ILE A 681 -21.92 -20.44 5.84
C ILE A 681 -20.54 -20.78 6.41
N THR A 682 -20.09 -22.00 6.19
CA THR A 682 -18.80 -22.51 6.71
C THR A 682 -17.66 -22.39 5.72
N ASP A 683 -17.95 -22.42 4.41
CA ASP A 683 -16.95 -22.19 3.38
C ASP A 683 -16.57 -20.71 3.32
N ILE A 684 -15.31 -20.41 3.55
CA ILE A 684 -14.82 -19.01 3.72
C ILE A 684 -14.95 -18.18 2.46
N ARG A 685 -14.73 -18.77 1.27
CA ARG A 685 -14.93 -18.09 -0.01
C ARG A 685 -16.39 -17.70 -0.21
N THR A 686 -17.28 -18.67 -0.06
CA THR A 686 -18.73 -18.45 -0.18
C THR A 686 -19.23 -17.42 0.84
N LEU A 687 -18.70 -17.47 2.07
CA LEU A 687 -19.01 -16.51 3.11
C LEU A 687 -18.55 -15.08 2.71
N ALA A 688 -17.33 -14.92 2.18
CA ALA A 688 -16.82 -13.63 1.73
C ALA A 688 -17.64 -13.04 0.58
N VAL A 689 -18.03 -13.87 -0.40
CA VAL A 689 -18.92 -13.47 -1.51
C VAL A 689 -20.30 -13.07 -0.98
N ALA A 690 -20.88 -13.81 -0.05
CA ALA A 690 -22.17 -13.47 0.54
C ALA A 690 -22.11 -12.13 1.34
N TYR A 691 -20.99 -11.85 2.01
CA TYR A 691 -20.80 -10.55 2.65
C TYR A 691 -20.71 -9.40 1.64
N HIS A 692 -20.07 -9.62 0.49
CA HIS A 692 -20.03 -8.66 -0.61
C HIS A 692 -21.42 -8.42 -1.20
N ASP A 693 -22.13 -9.48 -1.56
CA ASP A 693 -23.36 -9.39 -2.35
C ASP A 693 -24.60 -9.07 -1.50
N GLU A 694 -24.64 -9.53 -0.24
CA GLU A 694 -25.85 -9.48 0.58
C GLU A 694 -25.75 -8.55 1.79
N ILE A 695 -24.54 -8.17 2.25
CA ILE A 695 -24.37 -7.29 3.42
C ILE A 695 -23.86 -5.91 3.03
N ALA A 696 -22.80 -5.82 2.23
CA ALA A 696 -22.21 -4.53 1.85
C ALA A 696 -23.20 -3.57 1.16
N PRO A 697 -24.17 -3.99 0.33
CA PRO A 697 -25.13 -3.08 -0.30
C PRO A 697 -26.02 -2.28 0.68
N TYR A 698 -26.18 -2.74 1.92
CA TYR A 698 -26.89 -1.96 2.94
C TYR A 698 -26.17 -0.67 3.33
N PHE A 699 -24.83 -0.64 3.22
CA PHE A 699 -24.05 0.50 3.73
C PHE A 699 -24.39 1.79 3.03
N ASP A 700 -24.37 1.82 1.71
CA ASP A 700 -24.65 3.04 0.94
C ASP A 700 -26.12 3.47 1.07
N ALA A 701 -27.04 2.51 1.10
CA ALA A 701 -28.45 2.80 1.30
C ALA A 701 -28.72 3.45 2.68
N ILE A 702 -28.17 2.88 3.75
CA ILE A 702 -28.29 3.42 5.11
C ILE A 702 -27.60 4.78 5.20
N ARG A 703 -26.36 4.88 4.69
CA ARG A 703 -25.57 6.11 4.68
C ARG A 703 -26.32 7.27 4.05
N TYR A 704 -26.94 7.08 2.88
CA TYR A 704 -27.70 8.13 2.21
C TYR A 704 -28.73 8.78 3.13
N HIS A 705 -29.46 7.98 3.90
CA HIS A 705 -30.50 8.49 4.80
C HIS A 705 -29.91 9.15 6.06
N ILE A 706 -28.79 8.66 6.57
CA ILE A 706 -28.06 9.30 7.69
C ILE A 706 -27.53 10.67 7.27
N ASP A 707 -26.90 10.75 6.09
CA ASP A 707 -26.32 12.01 5.58
C ASP A 707 -27.40 13.07 5.32
N LYS A 708 -28.64 12.66 4.97
CA LYS A 708 -29.80 13.56 4.94
C LYS A 708 -30.22 14.03 6.35
N LEU A 709 -30.22 13.14 7.34
CA LEU A 709 -30.50 13.54 8.72
C LEU A 709 -29.45 14.51 9.27
N GLU A 710 -28.17 14.34 8.91
CA GLU A 710 -27.09 15.26 9.30
C GLU A 710 -27.33 16.70 8.82
N LEU A 711 -28.01 16.88 7.68
CA LEU A 711 -28.39 18.21 7.16
C LEU A 711 -29.64 18.80 7.83
N ILE A 712 -30.54 17.95 8.32
CA ILE A 712 -31.85 18.35 8.82
C ILE A 712 -31.81 18.62 10.32
N VAL A 713 -31.13 17.74 11.08
CA VAL A 713 -31.06 17.82 12.54
C VAL A 713 -30.26 19.05 12.97
N GLU A 714 -30.74 19.73 14.00
CA GLU A 714 -30.08 20.88 14.59
C GLU A 714 -28.61 20.60 14.91
N ASP A 715 -27.73 21.54 14.53
CA ASP A 715 -26.28 21.33 14.62
C ASP A 715 -25.79 21.13 16.06
N GLU A 716 -26.41 21.80 17.03
CA GLU A 716 -26.09 21.65 18.46
C GLU A 716 -26.47 20.28 19.02
N MET A 717 -27.47 19.64 18.46
CA MET A 717 -27.88 18.29 18.85
C MET A 717 -27.05 17.21 18.21
N TRP A 718 -26.48 17.45 17.02
CA TRP A 718 -25.69 16.45 16.29
C TRP A 718 -24.39 16.14 17.02
N THR A 719 -24.23 14.88 17.46
CA THR A 719 -23.17 14.47 18.39
C THR A 719 -21.85 14.08 17.76
N LEU A 720 -21.84 13.76 16.47
CA LEU A 720 -20.67 13.26 15.76
C LEU A 720 -19.96 14.36 14.95
N PRO A 721 -18.64 14.44 14.95
CA PRO A 721 -17.90 15.37 14.08
C PRO A 721 -18.28 15.24 12.62
N LYS A 722 -18.52 16.39 11.97
CA LYS A 722 -18.88 16.50 10.55
C LYS A 722 -17.63 16.58 9.69
N TYR A 723 -17.75 16.34 8.39
CA TYR A 723 -16.63 16.41 7.44
C TYR A 723 -15.91 17.76 7.47
N ARG A 724 -16.65 18.89 7.63
CA ARG A 724 -16.03 20.22 7.74
C ARG A 724 -15.04 20.32 8.92
N GLU A 725 -15.27 19.57 10.00
CA GLU A 725 -14.41 19.56 11.19
C GLU A 725 -13.24 18.59 11.01
N LEU A 726 -13.52 17.40 10.47
CA LEU A 726 -12.50 16.36 10.24
C LEU A 726 -11.46 16.75 9.19
N LEU A 727 -11.88 17.50 8.15
CA LEU A 727 -11.04 17.80 6.98
C LEU A 727 -10.39 19.18 7.02
N PHE A 728 -10.90 20.12 7.83
CA PHE A 728 -10.43 21.52 7.80
C PHE A 728 -9.88 22.03 9.13
N ILE A 729 -9.92 21.25 10.20
CA ILE A 729 -9.23 21.57 11.47
C ILE A 729 -7.88 20.88 11.46
N ARG A 730 -6.81 21.69 11.37
CA ARG A 730 -5.44 21.22 11.23
C ARG A 730 -4.41 22.18 11.87
#